data_5d52710c37a7c83570e1d30e8ab1e3bd
#
_entry.id   5d52710c37a7c83570e1d30e8ab1e3bd
#
_cell.length_a   1.000
_cell.length_b   1.000
_cell.length_c   1.000
_cell.angle_alpha   90.00
_cell.angle_beta   90.00
_cell.angle_gamma   90.00
#
_symmetry.space_group_name_H-M   'P 1'
#
loop_
_entity.id
_entity.type
_entity.pdbx_description
1 polymer ?
#
loop_
_entity_poly.entity_id
_entity_poly.type
_entity_poly.pdbx_seq_one_letter_code
_entity_poly.pdbx_strand_id
1 'polypeptide(L)'
;MTKPAADAGAILTAQDTLVLASMNTSAELQLVMEWLGRQRARNPEAKFEVLKLPPRTAAPSALTALVEQLDSDVGGDRSVVPVQVTWLPPADRSKLDKVAGLLPGRDPYHPNQRQQQRILRNDPRRALVLTGESAKVSELRQQWRDTTVGDDPRDFAQFVTRRAILALARAEYRVLGPQYKSPRLVKPEMLASARFRAGLKKIPGATVEEAGKMLDELATGWSQASVDVISVLGRLLSRGFDPDFDYDEYQVAAMRTALEAHPAVLLFSHRSYIDGAVIPVAMQDNRLPPVHMFGGINLSFGVMGPLMRRSGVIFIRRNIGDNPLYKYVLKEYVGYVVEKRFNLSWSIEGTRSRTGKMLPPKLGLMSYVADAYLDGRSDDILLQGVSICFDQLHEVAEYAAYARGAEKTAEGFSWLYNFIKAQGERNYGKIYVRFPEAVSMRQYLGPPHGPIVHDQDAKRLAMQKMSFEVAWRILQATPITATGLVSALLLTTHGLALTLDQLHHTLQDSLDYLERRQTPMSTSALRLRSRDGVRAAVDALSNGHPVTRVDSGREPVWYIAPEHEHAAAFYRNSVIHAFLETSIVELALAHARYASGDRMEAFWAQAMRLRDLLKFDFYFADSTAFKANIAEEMAWHDKWESHVAAGGEEIDAMLYAKRPLMSDAMLRVFFEAYEIVADVLRDTPPDVSQKELTELALGVGRQYVAQGRVRSSEPVSTLLFATARQVVADQDLIAPASDLTERRTAFRAELRNILRDFDYVAKIARNQFRARESQARQGRSPDKAESQAQ
;
A
#
# COMPACT_ATOMS: atom_id res chain seq x y z
N MET A 1 31.00 -41.94 -12.80
CA MET A 1 31.32 -40.67 -13.48
C MET A 1 30.20 -39.70 -13.14
N THR A 2 30.42 -38.83 -12.16
CA THR A 2 29.51 -37.75 -11.77
C THR A 2 29.39 -36.74 -12.92
N LYS A 3 28.18 -36.49 -13.43
CA LYS A 3 27.96 -35.41 -14.39
C LYS A 3 28.47 -34.08 -13.80
N PRO A 4 29.22 -33.28 -14.55
CA PRO A 4 29.77 -32.02 -14.04
C PRO A 4 28.63 -31.06 -13.59
N ALA A 5 28.90 -30.28 -12.56
CA ALA A 5 28.02 -29.18 -12.12
C ALA A 5 27.72 -28.28 -13.33
N ALA A 6 26.47 -27.81 -13.44
CA ALA A 6 26.07 -26.99 -14.57
C ALA A 6 26.85 -25.66 -14.57
N ASP A 7 27.38 -25.29 -15.70
CA ASP A 7 28.20 -24.10 -15.91
C ASP A 7 27.25 -22.94 -16.30
N ALA A 8 26.91 -22.13 -15.37
CA ALA A 8 26.09 -20.92 -15.59
C ALA A 8 26.94 -19.64 -15.73
N GLY A 9 28.27 -19.79 -15.75
CA GLY A 9 29.22 -18.68 -15.84
C GLY A 9 29.56 -18.29 -17.27
N ALA A 10 29.88 -17.01 -17.48
CA ALA A 10 30.40 -16.54 -18.77
C ALA A 10 31.75 -17.19 -19.14
N ILE A 11 31.96 -17.36 -20.43
CA ILE A 11 33.29 -17.77 -20.95
C ILE A 11 34.25 -16.60 -20.75
N LEU A 12 35.42 -16.85 -20.14
CA LEU A 12 36.43 -15.81 -19.93
C LEU A 12 37.18 -15.59 -21.25
N THR A 13 37.08 -14.42 -21.81
CA THR A 13 37.67 -14.05 -23.12
C THR A 13 38.89 -13.14 -22.97
N ALA A 14 39.15 -12.56 -21.82
CA ALA A 14 40.27 -11.67 -21.57
C ALA A 14 41.58 -12.46 -21.45
N GLN A 15 42.66 -11.95 -22.04
CA GLN A 15 43.99 -12.60 -22.05
C GLN A 15 44.64 -12.62 -20.66
N ASP A 16 44.45 -11.61 -19.83
CA ASP A 16 44.90 -11.54 -18.44
C ASP A 16 43.74 -11.29 -17.47
N THR A 17 43.50 -12.23 -16.58
CA THR A 17 42.33 -12.21 -15.71
C THR A 17 42.68 -12.54 -14.27
N LEU A 18 42.32 -11.63 -13.37
CA LEU A 18 42.35 -11.86 -11.92
C LEU A 18 40.98 -12.40 -11.48
N VAL A 19 40.92 -13.65 -11.09
CA VAL A 19 39.74 -14.33 -10.58
C VAL A 19 39.64 -14.12 -9.07
N LEU A 20 38.63 -13.38 -8.61
CA LEU A 20 38.34 -13.20 -7.20
C LEU A 20 37.29 -14.23 -6.75
N ALA A 21 37.74 -15.35 -6.20
CA ALA A 21 36.88 -16.46 -5.85
C ALA A 21 36.39 -16.45 -4.40
N SER A 22 35.06 -16.42 -4.23
CA SER A 22 34.45 -16.64 -2.93
C SER A 22 34.42 -18.13 -2.61
N MET A 23 35.36 -18.57 -1.79
CA MET A 23 35.56 -19.98 -1.43
C MET A 23 35.69 -20.09 0.09
N ASN A 24 34.71 -20.72 0.74
CA ASN A 24 34.68 -20.88 2.20
C ASN A 24 34.92 -22.34 2.64
N THR A 25 34.82 -23.29 1.72
CA THR A 25 34.94 -24.72 1.99
C THR A 25 35.81 -25.40 0.95
N SER A 26 36.33 -26.61 1.26
CA SER A 26 37.09 -27.41 0.33
C SER A 26 36.28 -27.88 -0.88
N ALA A 27 34.98 -28.09 -0.71
CA ALA A 27 34.09 -28.46 -1.80
C ALA A 27 33.91 -27.30 -2.80
N GLU A 28 33.77 -26.08 -2.31
CA GLU A 28 33.72 -24.90 -3.17
C GLU A 28 35.01 -24.63 -3.90
N LEU A 29 36.14 -24.78 -3.21
CA LEU A 29 37.47 -24.69 -3.83
C LEU A 29 37.62 -25.70 -4.98
N GLN A 30 37.26 -26.98 -4.76
CA GLN A 30 37.32 -28.01 -5.79
C GLN A 30 36.47 -27.62 -7.01
N LEU A 31 35.22 -27.19 -6.83
CA LEU A 31 34.32 -26.78 -7.92
C LEU A 31 34.86 -25.60 -8.73
N VAL A 32 35.42 -24.60 -8.04
CA VAL A 32 36.04 -23.45 -8.71
C VAL A 32 37.28 -23.86 -9.51
N MET A 33 38.13 -24.74 -8.94
CA MET A 33 39.33 -25.23 -9.65
C MET A 33 38.98 -26.10 -10.86
N GLU A 34 37.94 -26.94 -10.76
CA GLU A 34 37.44 -27.72 -11.91
C GLU A 34 36.86 -26.78 -12.99
N TRP A 35 36.14 -25.74 -12.60
CA TRP A 35 35.66 -24.73 -13.52
C TRP A 35 36.79 -23.97 -14.21
N LEU A 36 37.81 -23.55 -13.48
CA LEU A 36 39.02 -22.93 -14.03
C LEU A 36 39.76 -23.84 -15.00
N GLY A 37 39.86 -25.14 -14.69
CA GLY A 37 40.41 -26.13 -15.60
C GLY A 37 39.68 -26.15 -16.95
N ARG A 38 38.33 -26.06 -16.92
CA ARG A 38 37.53 -25.96 -18.14
C ARG A 38 37.76 -24.64 -18.89
N GLN A 39 37.95 -23.53 -18.19
CA GLN A 39 38.24 -22.21 -18.82
C GLN A 39 39.62 -22.23 -19.49
N ARG A 40 40.65 -22.77 -18.84
CA ARG A 40 42.00 -22.94 -19.41
C ARG A 40 42.00 -23.85 -20.64
N ALA A 41 41.21 -24.92 -20.62
CA ALA A 41 41.10 -25.81 -21.79
C ALA A 41 40.40 -25.11 -22.99
N ARG A 42 39.52 -24.15 -22.73
CA ARG A 42 38.82 -23.34 -23.76
C ARG A 42 39.68 -22.19 -24.30
N ASN A 43 40.55 -21.64 -23.46
CA ASN A 43 41.44 -20.53 -23.82
C ASN A 43 42.87 -20.79 -23.26
N PRO A 44 43.67 -21.58 -23.94
CA PRO A 44 45.00 -22.02 -23.45
C PRO A 44 46.00 -20.87 -23.31
N GLU A 45 45.86 -19.78 -24.06
CA GLU A 45 46.78 -18.64 -24.04
C GLU A 45 46.47 -17.61 -22.93
N ALA A 46 45.27 -17.71 -22.34
CA ALA A 46 44.88 -16.78 -21.28
C ALA A 46 45.53 -17.09 -19.94
N LYS A 47 46.03 -16.04 -19.29
CA LYS A 47 46.61 -16.11 -17.95
C LYS A 47 45.47 -15.91 -16.92
N PHE A 48 45.28 -16.92 -16.06
CA PHE A 48 44.34 -16.83 -14.96
C PHE A 48 45.08 -16.88 -13.63
N GLU A 49 44.97 -15.80 -12.89
CA GLU A 49 45.44 -15.76 -11.52
C GLU A 49 44.25 -15.80 -10.57
N VAL A 50 44.32 -16.57 -9.51
CA VAL A 50 43.19 -16.80 -8.59
C VAL A 50 43.55 -16.32 -7.21
N LEU A 51 42.76 -15.39 -6.72
CA LEU A 51 42.81 -14.98 -5.34
C LEU A 51 41.49 -15.33 -4.63
N LYS A 52 41.61 -15.69 -3.37
CA LYS A 52 40.46 -15.79 -2.49
C LYS A 52 39.91 -14.42 -2.28
N LEU A 53 38.61 -14.22 -2.56
CA LEU A 53 37.92 -12.97 -2.27
C LEU A 53 38.01 -12.71 -0.76
N PRO A 54 38.58 -11.58 -0.32
CA PRO A 54 38.69 -11.27 1.08
C PRO A 54 37.32 -11.28 1.77
N PRO A 55 37.24 -11.74 3.03
CA PRO A 55 36.02 -11.62 3.77
C PRO A 55 35.69 -10.13 3.97
N ARG A 56 34.48 -9.84 4.13
CA ARG A 56 33.84 -8.54 4.20
C ARG A 56 34.39 -7.60 5.28
N THR A 57 34.74 -8.17 6.42
CA THR A 57 35.38 -7.52 7.57
C THR A 57 36.86 -7.91 7.64
N ALA A 58 37.49 -7.98 6.48
CA ALA A 58 38.89 -8.39 6.40
C ALA A 58 39.79 -7.46 7.22
N ALA A 59 40.61 -8.04 8.07
CA ALA A 59 41.72 -7.32 8.66
C ALA A 59 42.64 -6.77 7.55
N PRO A 60 43.37 -5.67 7.76
CA PRO A 60 44.27 -5.10 6.76
C PRO A 60 45.25 -6.11 6.15
N SER A 61 45.68 -7.09 6.93
CA SER A 61 46.55 -8.19 6.48
C SER A 61 45.89 -9.12 5.44
N ALA A 62 44.60 -9.28 5.44
CA ALA A 62 43.88 -10.12 4.46
C ALA A 62 43.70 -9.44 3.09
N LEU A 63 43.94 -8.12 2.99
CA LEU A 63 43.90 -7.36 1.76
C LEU A 63 45.27 -7.29 1.07
N THR A 64 46.36 -7.64 1.73
CA THR A 64 47.74 -7.46 1.23
C THR A 64 47.93 -8.12 -0.12
N ALA A 65 47.53 -9.38 -0.28
CA ALA A 65 47.67 -10.08 -1.55
C ALA A 65 46.83 -9.44 -2.68
N LEU A 66 45.65 -8.88 -2.37
CA LEU A 66 44.83 -8.18 -3.35
C LEU A 66 45.48 -6.84 -3.71
N VAL A 67 46.00 -6.10 -2.74
CA VAL A 67 46.73 -4.84 -2.99
C VAL A 67 47.91 -5.09 -3.93
N GLU A 68 48.75 -6.09 -3.62
CA GLU A 68 49.92 -6.46 -4.46
C GLU A 68 49.52 -6.76 -5.90
N GLN A 69 48.41 -7.50 -6.07
CA GLN A 69 47.90 -7.85 -7.41
C GLN A 69 47.28 -6.69 -8.17
N LEU A 70 46.67 -5.75 -7.48
CA LEU A 70 46.09 -4.54 -8.09
C LEU A 70 47.12 -3.47 -8.39
N ASP A 71 48.25 -3.44 -7.65
CA ASP A 71 49.33 -2.48 -7.85
C ASP A 71 50.39 -3.00 -8.83
N SER A 72 50.55 -4.31 -9.00
CA SER A 72 51.47 -4.92 -10.00
C SER A 72 51.00 -4.74 -11.45
N ASP A 73 49.76 -4.26 -11.66
CA ASP A 73 49.17 -4.02 -12.99
C ASP A 73 49.64 -2.69 -13.60
N VAL A 74 50.96 -2.46 -13.60
CA VAL A 74 51.59 -1.28 -14.22
C VAL A 74 51.82 -1.56 -15.70
N GLY A 75 50.77 -1.51 -16.52
CA GLY A 75 50.86 -1.54 -17.98
C GLY A 75 49.96 -2.50 -18.75
N GLY A 76 49.19 -3.33 -18.08
CA GLY A 76 48.26 -4.23 -18.75
C GLY A 76 46.89 -4.21 -18.08
N ASP A 77 45.96 -3.45 -18.54
CA ASP A 77 44.63 -3.29 -17.98
C ASP A 77 43.89 -4.63 -17.77
N ARG A 78 44.26 -5.31 -16.70
CA ARG A 78 43.81 -6.62 -16.29
C ARG A 78 42.32 -6.66 -15.99
N SER A 79 41.63 -7.73 -16.35
CA SER A 79 40.23 -7.93 -16.01
C SER A 79 40.07 -8.62 -14.65
N VAL A 80 39.24 -8.07 -13.81
CA VAL A 80 38.82 -8.69 -12.53
C VAL A 80 37.50 -9.39 -12.70
N VAL A 81 37.47 -10.70 -12.40
CA VAL A 81 36.25 -11.52 -12.51
C VAL A 81 35.90 -12.14 -11.17
N PRO A 82 34.81 -11.74 -10.52
CA PRO A 82 34.35 -12.41 -9.31
C PRO A 82 33.69 -13.75 -9.62
N VAL A 83 34.00 -14.77 -8.79
CA VAL A 83 33.45 -16.13 -8.94
C VAL A 83 32.96 -16.66 -7.59
N GLN A 84 31.83 -17.36 -7.58
CA GLN A 84 31.35 -18.07 -6.39
C GLN A 84 30.61 -19.36 -6.74
N VAL A 85 30.52 -20.28 -5.78
CA VAL A 85 29.62 -21.42 -5.84
C VAL A 85 28.30 -21.07 -5.19
N THR A 86 27.21 -21.24 -5.92
CA THR A 86 25.83 -21.01 -5.40
C THR A 86 25.12 -22.37 -5.29
N TRP A 87 24.47 -22.56 -4.15
CA TRP A 87 23.75 -23.79 -3.82
C TRP A 87 22.25 -23.60 -4.02
N LEU A 88 21.65 -24.37 -4.92
CA LEU A 88 20.21 -24.33 -5.16
C LEU A 88 19.46 -25.08 -4.05
N PRO A 89 18.35 -24.55 -3.54
CA PRO A 89 17.50 -25.30 -2.63
C PRO A 89 16.82 -26.48 -3.35
N PRO A 90 16.34 -27.50 -2.62
CA PRO A 90 15.48 -28.53 -3.21
C PRO A 90 14.21 -27.89 -3.82
N ALA A 91 13.70 -28.48 -4.92
CA ALA A 91 12.52 -27.95 -5.60
C ALA A 91 11.26 -28.01 -4.69
N ASP A 92 11.08 -29.11 -3.98
CA ASP A 92 9.91 -29.34 -3.10
C ASP A 92 10.31 -29.14 -1.64
N ARG A 93 9.94 -27.99 -1.08
CA ARG A 93 10.16 -27.66 0.34
C ARG A 93 8.83 -27.49 1.06
N SER A 94 8.61 -28.30 2.07
CA SER A 94 7.47 -28.16 2.97
C SER A 94 7.56 -26.88 3.84
N LYS A 95 6.44 -26.45 4.45
CA LYS A 95 6.44 -25.32 5.41
C LYS A 95 7.40 -25.57 6.58
N LEU A 96 7.49 -26.80 7.05
CA LEU A 96 8.41 -27.22 8.13
C LEU A 96 9.89 -27.12 7.68
N ASP A 97 10.21 -27.49 6.44
CA ASP A 97 11.55 -27.35 5.89
C ASP A 97 11.98 -25.88 5.78
N LYS A 98 11.05 -25.00 5.45
CA LYS A 98 11.32 -23.55 5.40
C LYS A 98 11.66 -22.99 6.79
N VAL A 99 10.88 -23.37 7.82
CA VAL A 99 11.15 -22.96 9.21
C VAL A 99 12.45 -23.61 9.73
N ALA A 100 12.68 -24.88 9.45
CA ALA A 100 13.92 -25.56 9.82
C ALA A 100 15.18 -24.92 9.20
N GLY A 101 15.06 -24.25 8.06
CA GLY A 101 16.14 -23.49 7.42
C GLY A 101 16.70 -22.33 8.27
N LEU A 102 15.98 -21.87 9.31
CA LEU A 102 16.49 -20.89 10.27
C LEU A 102 17.48 -21.47 11.30
N LEU A 103 17.46 -22.79 11.49
CA LEU A 103 18.35 -23.42 12.46
C LEU A 103 19.81 -23.36 11.95
N PRO A 104 20.77 -23.15 12.84
CA PRO A 104 22.19 -23.15 12.47
C PRO A 104 22.57 -24.38 11.68
N GLY A 105 23.20 -24.16 10.51
CA GLY A 105 23.64 -25.23 9.62
C GLY A 105 22.56 -25.95 8.82
N ARG A 106 21.29 -25.45 8.81
CA ARG A 106 20.20 -26.00 7.99
C ARG A 106 19.75 -25.06 6.87
N ASP A 107 20.41 -23.92 6.70
CA ASP A 107 20.11 -23.00 5.59
C ASP A 107 20.42 -23.70 4.24
N PRO A 108 19.42 -23.96 3.39
CA PRO A 108 19.61 -24.66 2.13
C PRO A 108 20.36 -23.86 1.07
N TYR A 109 20.44 -22.53 1.26
CA TYR A 109 21.17 -21.60 0.39
C TYR A 109 22.64 -21.44 0.80
N HIS A 110 22.95 -21.77 2.06
CA HIS A 110 24.31 -21.74 2.62
C HIS A 110 24.61 -23.06 3.35
N PRO A 111 24.62 -24.22 2.63
CA PRO A 111 24.84 -25.51 3.26
C PRO A 111 26.25 -25.59 3.83
N ASN A 112 26.37 -26.23 5.00
CA ASN A 112 27.68 -26.49 5.60
C ASN A 112 28.47 -27.58 4.78
N GLN A 113 29.75 -27.73 5.06
CA GLN A 113 30.63 -28.62 4.28
C GLN A 113 30.11 -30.06 4.16
N ARG A 114 29.48 -30.61 5.22
CA ARG A 114 28.93 -31.97 5.18
C ARG A 114 27.70 -32.04 4.25
N GLN A 115 26.87 -31.02 4.27
CA GLN A 115 25.69 -30.91 3.39
C GLN A 115 26.13 -30.69 1.94
N GLN A 116 27.14 -29.86 1.70
CA GLN A 116 27.72 -29.66 0.36
C GLN A 116 28.19 -30.97 -0.23
N GLN A 117 28.95 -31.78 0.54
CA GLN A 117 29.39 -33.11 0.09
C GLN A 117 28.25 -34.08 -0.19
N ARG A 118 27.13 -33.98 0.61
CA ARG A 118 25.93 -34.79 0.35
C ARG A 118 25.24 -34.32 -0.94
N ILE A 119 25.14 -33.02 -1.17
CA ILE A 119 24.57 -32.45 -2.40
C ILE A 119 25.39 -32.91 -3.61
N LEU A 120 26.71 -32.79 -3.56
CA LEU A 120 27.58 -33.21 -4.67
C LEU A 120 27.45 -34.71 -4.99
N ARG A 121 27.19 -35.54 -3.98
CA ARG A 121 26.98 -37.00 -4.20
C ARG A 121 25.61 -37.33 -4.75
N ASN A 122 24.55 -36.68 -4.22
CA ASN A 122 23.18 -37.10 -4.49
C ASN A 122 22.52 -36.26 -5.61
N ASP A 123 22.85 -34.99 -5.72
CA ASP A 123 22.27 -34.06 -6.69
C ASP A 123 23.25 -32.92 -7.04
N PRO A 124 24.33 -33.23 -7.77
CA PRO A 124 25.37 -32.24 -8.09
C PRO A 124 24.87 -31.06 -8.92
N ARG A 125 23.70 -31.17 -9.57
CA ARG A 125 23.10 -30.07 -10.34
C ARG A 125 22.69 -28.89 -9.46
N ARG A 126 22.57 -29.09 -8.16
CA ARG A 126 22.28 -28.01 -7.20
C ARG A 126 23.52 -27.15 -6.86
N ALA A 127 24.70 -27.51 -7.29
CA ALA A 127 25.91 -26.73 -7.14
C ALA A 127 26.24 -26.04 -8.48
N LEU A 128 26.19 -24.71 -8.50
CA LEU A 128 26.45 -23.89 -9.68
C LEU A 128 27.65 -23.00 -9.44
N VAL A 129 28.58 -22.95 -10.39
CA VAL A 129 29.65 -21.95 -10.39
C VAL A 129 29.14 -20.73 -11.16
N LEU A 130 29.04 -19.60 -10.48
CA LEU A 130 28.58 -18.34 -11.05
C LEU A 130 29.73 -17.34 -11.16
N THR A 131 29.75 -16.60 -12.28
CA THR A 131 30.63 -15.45 -12.47
C THR A 131 29.83 -14.14 -12.30
N GLY A 132 30.39 -13.21 -11.56
CA GLY A 132 29.90 -11.84 -11.55
C GLY A 132 30.35 -11.08 -12.80
N GLU A 133 29.79 -9.89 -13.01
CA GLU A 133 30.21 -8.98 -14.07
C GLU A 133 31.70 -8.66 -13.93
N SER A 134 32.46 -8.78 -15.03
CA SER A 134 33.87 -8.44 -15.09
C SER A 134 34.04 -6.92 -15.24
N ALA A 135 35.12 -6.39 -14.68
CA ALA A 135 35.53 -5.01 -14.87
C ALA A 135 37.06 -4.90 -14.97
N LYS A 136 37.55 -3.92 -15.70
CA LYS A 136 38.97 -3.64 -15.78
C LYS A 136 39.50 -2.91 -14.55
N VAL A 137 40.74 -3.16 -14.18
CA VAL A 137 41.35 -2.48 -13.02
C VAL A 137 41.33 -0.95 -13.18
N SER A 138 41.57 -0.44 -14.41
CA SER A 138 41.48 0.99 -14.73
C SER A 138 40.10 1.57 -14.47
N GLU A 139 39.04 0.88 -14.89
CA GLU A 139 37.64 1.28 -14.68
C GLU A 139 37.30 1.30 -13.19
N LEU A 140 37.69 0.28 -12.45
CA LEU A 140 37.48 0.19 -11.01
C LEU A 140 38.22 1.33 -10.27
N ARG A 141 39.46 1.66 -10.71
CA ARG A 141 40.24 2.74 -10.13
C ARG A 141 39.63 4.10 -10.40
N GLN A 142 39.10 4.31 -11.61
CA GLN A 142 38.38 5.53 -11.95
C GLN A 142 37.12 5.67 -11.08
N GLN A 143 36.27 4.65 -11.02
CA GLN A 143 35.06 4.64 -10.19
C GLN A 143 35.36 4.88 -8.70
N TRP A 144 36.47 4.34 -8.22
CA TRP A 144 36.89 4.54 -6.84
C TRP A 144 37.27 6.01 -6.58
N ARG A 145 38.06 6.64 -7.45
CA ARG A 145 38.42 8.08 -7.33
C ARG A 145 37.19 8.98 -7.39
N ASP A 146 36.23 8.67 -8.24
CA ASP A 146 35.01 9.46 -8.40
C ASP A 146 34.05 9.38 -7.20
N THR A 147 34.14 8.32 -6.41
CA THR A 147 33.11 8.01 -5.38
C THR A 147 33.65 7.99 -3.95
N THR A 148 34.95 7.93 -3.74
CA THR A 148 35.57 7.79 -2.42
C THR A 148 36.57 8.89 -2.11
N VAL A 149 36.78 9.17 -0.82
CA VAL A 149 37.83 10.08 -0.33
C VAL A 149 38.98 9.22 0.20
N GLY A 150 40.16 9.33 -0.39
CA GLY A 150 41.39 8.67 0.05
C GLY A 150 42.20 8.13 -1.13
N ASP A 151 43.52 8.04 -0.94
CA ASP A 151 44.50 7.50 -1.92
C ASP A 151 45.20 6.24 -1.40
N ASP A 152 44.74 5.64 -0.27
CA ASP A 152 45.32 4.41 0.27
C ASP A 152 45.00 3.21 -0.62
N PRO A 153 45.98 2.47 -1.12
CA PRO A 153 45.79 1.23 -1.90
C PRO A 153 44.91 0.21 -1.21
N ARG A 154 44.90 0.18 0.12
CA ARG A 154 44.03 -0.68 0.92
C ARG A 154 42.55 -0.30 0.79
N ASP A 155 42.23 0.98 0.71
CA ASP A 155 40.87 1.47 0.48
C ASP A 155 40.41 1.09 -0.93
N PHE A 156 41.28 1.15 -1.92
CA PHE A 156 40.99 0.64 -3.25
C PHE A 156 40.73 -0.86 -3.28
N ALA A 157 41.56 -1.68 -2.60
CA ALA A 157 41.34 -3.11 -2.50
C ALA A 157 40.02 -3.44 -1.78
N GLN A 158 39.63 -2.68 -0.77
CA GLN A 158 38.31 -2.79 -0.13
C GLN A 158 37.19 -2.42 -1.09
N PHE A 159 37.35 -1.37 -1.89
CA PHE A 159 36.40 -0.97 -2.91
C PHE A 159 36.20 -2.09 -3.93
N VAL A 160 37.28 -2.68 -4.48
CA VAL A 160 37.23 -3.82 -5.40
C VAL A 160 36.53 -5.01 -4.75
N THR A 161 36.85 -5.33 -3.51
CA THR A 161 36.18 -6.41 -2.75
C THR A 161 34.69 -6.19 -2.66
N ARG A 162 34.25 -4.96 -2.32
CA ARG A 162 32.81 -4.61 -2.25
C ARG A 162 32.14 -4.75 -3.60
N ARG A 163 32.76 -4.26 -4.66
CA ARG A 163 32.23 -4.38 -6.03
C ARG A 163 32.13 -5.83 -6.48
N ALA A 164 33.11 -6.66 -6.20
CA ALA A 164 33.11 -8.08 -6.49
C ALA A 164 31.95 -8.81 -5.80
N ILE A 165 31.72 -8.54 -4.50
CA ILE A 165 30.61 -9.13 -3.76
C ILE A 165 29.25 -8.70 -4.32
N LEU A 166 29.10 -7.43 -4.73
CA LEU A 166 27.87 -6.94 -5.36
C LEU A 166 27.62 -7.57 -6.73
N ALA A 167 28.66 -7.73 -7.54
CA ALA A 167 28.56 -8.40 -8.84
C ALA A 167 28.14 -9.88 -8.68
N LEU A 168 28.69 -10.58 -7.69
CA LEU A 168 28.29 -11.96 -7.37
C LEU A 168 26.84 -12.04 -6.86
N ALA A 169 26.42 -11.09 -6.04
CA ALA A 169 25.04 -11.01 -5.58
C ALA A 169 24.06 -10.82 -6.75
N ARG A 170 24.42 -10.02 -7.76
CA ARG A 170 23.61 -9.85 -8.98
C ARG A 170 23.56 -11.11 -9.83
N ALA A 171 24.71 -11.82 -9.97
CA ALA A 171 24.76 -13.08 -10.69
C ALA A 171 23.87 -14.13 -10.03
N GLU A 172 23.91 -14.23 -8.71
CA GLU A 172 23.08 -15.16 -7.95
C GLU A 172 21.57 -14.83 -8.05
N TYR A 173 21.22 -13.54 -8.12
CA TYR A 173 19.86 -13.10 -8.38
C TYR A 173 19.27 -13.69 -9.67
N ARG A 174 20.06 -13.78 -10.74
CA ARG A 174 19.62 -14.35 -12.03
C ARG A 174 19.29 -15.84 -11.94
N VAL A 175 19.88 -16.55 -10.99
CA VAL A 175 19.77 -18.01 -10.84
C VAL A 175 18.75 -18.41 -9.78
N LEU A 176 18.77 -17.73 -8.62
CA LEU A 176 17.88 -18.03 -7.50
C LEU A 176 16.54 -17.28 -7.59
N GLY A 177 16.39 -16.47 -8.66
CA GLY A 177 15.23 -15.59 -8.81
C GLY A 177 15.40 -14.28 -8.04
N PRO A 178 14.37 -13.42 -8.03
CA PRO A 178 14.43 -12.09 -7.46
C PRO A 178 14.70 -12.11 -5.95
N GLN A 179 15.97 -12.03 -5.60
CA GLN A 179 16.47 -11.96 -4.24
C GLN A 179 17.39 -10.76 -4.12
N TYR A 180 17.16 -9.91 -3.15
CA TYR A 180 18.12 -8.86 -2.82
C TYR A 180 19.06 -9.38 -1.75
N LYS A 181 20.31 -9.62 -2.10
CA LYS A 181 21.36 -9.68 -1.10
C LYS A 181 21.61 -8.26 -0.63
N SER A 182 20.97 -7.96 0.41
CA SER A 182 21.13 -6.68 1.04
C SER A 182 22.51 -6.48 1.57
N PRO A 183 22.70 -5.35 1.64
CA PRO A 183 23.77 -4.42 1.91
C PRO A 183 24.35 -4.58 3.31
N ARG A 184 24.85 -5.77 3.66
CA ARG A 184 25.83 -5.82 4.71
C ARG A 184 27.03 -4.93 4.41
N LEU A 185 27.10 -4.32 3.25
CA LEU A 185 28.11 -3.38 2.79
C LEU A 185 27.66 -1.91 2.93
N VAL A 186 26.41 -1.65 3.30
CA VAL A 186 25.87 -0.29 3.41
C VAL A 186 26.76 0.59 4.27
N LYS A 187 27.03 0.18 5.50
CA LYS A 187 27.77 1.01 6.45
C LYS A 187 29.18 1.38 5.96
N PRO A 188 30.06 0.42 5.57
CA PRO A 188 31.39 0.78 5.11
C PRO A 188 31.36 1.56 3.79
N GLU A 189 30.47 1.26 2.86
CA GLU A 189 30.36 1.97 1.60
C GLU A 189 29.85 3.40 1.79
N MET A 190 28.82 3.61 2.60
CA MET A 190 28.30 4.94 2.91
C MET A 190 29.32 5.78 3.68
N LEU A 191 29.97 5.22 4.72
CA LEU A 191 30.97 5.95 5.50
C LEU A 191 32.23 6.28 4.69
N ALA A 192 32.55 5.52 3.64
CA ALA A 192 33.66 5.83 2.71
C ALA A 192 33.26 6.88 1.65
N SER A 193 31.96 7.09 1.40
CA SER A 193 31.48 8.01 0.36
C SER A 193 31.88 9.46 0.64
N ALA A 194 32.49 10.13 -0.35
CA ALA A 194 32.83 11.54 -0.30
C ALA A 194 31.59 12.42 -0.05
N ARG A 195 30.49 12.11 -0.74
CA ARG A 195 29.21 12.79 -0.59
C ARG A 195 28.69 12.70 0.85
N PHE A 196 28.64 11.50 1.42
CA PHE A 196 28.16 11.28 2.79
C PHE A 196 29.02 12.07 3.79
N ARG A 197 30.33 12.03 3.67
CA ARG A 197 31.25 12.77 4.55
C ARG A 197 31.11 14.29 4.40
N ALA A 198 30.93 14.79 3.19
CA ALA A 198 30.74 16.22 2.94
C ALA A 198 29.43 16.74 3.56
N GLY A 199 28.35 15.98 3.47
CA GLY A 199 27.07 16.33 4.12
C GLY A 199 27.14 16.24 5.64
N LEU A 200 27.83 15.22 6.17
CA LEU A 200 28.01 15.05 7.62
C LEU A 200 28.74 16.26 8.25
N LYS A 201 29.76 16.82 7.57
CA LYS A 201 30.49 18.02 8.03
C LYS A 201 29.60 19.26 8.18
N LYS A 202 28.45 19.31 7.52
CA LYS A 202 27.49 20.43 7.61
C LYS A 202 26.60 20.40 8.85
N ILE A 203 26.65 19.31 9.60
CA ILE A 203 25.82 19.11 10.80
C ILE A 203 26.68 19.36 12.04
N PRO A 204 26.38 20.38 12.86
CA PRO A 204 27.17 20.70 14.02
C PRO A 204 27.26 19.52 15.01
N GLY A 205 28.48 19.20 15.44
CA GLY A 205 28.74 18.14 16.43
C GLY A 205 28.60 16.70 15.90
N ALA A 206 28.28 16.50 14.61
CA ALA A 206 28.11 15.17 14.03
C ALA A 206 29.45 14.47 13.83
N THR A 207 29.53 13.20 14.23
CA THR A 207 30.72 12.35 14.06
C THR A 207 30.43 11.16 13.13
N VAL A 208 31.48 10.65 12.48
CA VAL A 208 31.37 9.43 11.64
C VAL A 208 30.96 8.22 12.48
N GLU A 209 31.40 8.18 13.75
CA GLU A 209 31.06 7.10 14.66
C GLU A 209 29.56 7.08 15.01
N GLU A 210 28.97 8.24 15.36
CA GLU A 210 27.54 8.37 15.63
C GLU A 210 26.70 8.06 14.40
N ALA A 211 27.09 8.58 13.24
CA ALA A 211 26.44 8.22 11.98
C ALA A 211 26.53 6.71 11.71
N GLY A 212 27.66 6.08 12.02
CA GLY A 212 27.85 4.64 11.93
C GLY A 212 26.93 3.84 12.86
N LYS A 213 26.68 4.30 14.08
CA LYS A 213 25.69 3.69 15.02
C LYS A 213 24.26 3.81 14.48
N MET A 214 23.90 4.95 13.89
CA MET A 214 22.58 5.14 13.25
C MET A 214 22.42 4.26 12.01
N LEU A 215 23.48 4.08 11.21
CA LEU A 215 23.44 3.13 10.10
C LEU A 215 23.26 1.68 10.57
N ASP A 216 23.84 1.28 11.71
CA ASP A 216 23.61 -0.05 12.31
C ASP A 216 22.13 -0.23 12.75
N GLU A 217 21.48 0.86 13.18
CA GLU A 217 20.06 0.84 13.51
C GLU A 217 19.17 0.69 12.28
N LEU A 218 19.50 1.38 11.19
CA LEU A 218 18.70 1.43 9.96
C LEU A 218 19.00 0.25 9.03
N ALA A 219 20.27 -0.14 8.90
CA ALA A 219 20.69 -1.14 7.94
C ALA A 219 20.01 -2.49 8.20
N THR A 220 19.33 -2.95 7.17
CA THR A 220 18.67 -4.25 7.20
C THR A 220 19.58 -5.33 6.61
N GLY A 221 19.40 -6.56 7.06
CA GLY A 221 20.03 -7.73 6.47
C GLY A 221 19.09 -8.39 5.46
N TRP A 222 19.61 -9.37 4.73
CA TRP A 222 18.82 -10.21 3.86
C TRP A 222 19.23 -11.67 4.00
N SER A 223 18.30 -12.51 4.32
CA SER A 223 18.47 -13.97 4.35
C SER A 223 17.25 -14.61 3.73
N GLN A 224 17.46 -15.41 2.71
CA GLN A 224 16.34 -16.09 2.04
C GLN A 224 15.55 -16.99 3.00
N ALA A 225 16.25 -17.67 3.91
CA ALA A 225 15.60 -18.46 4.95
C ALA A 225 14.68 -17.60 5.85
N SER A 226 15.10 -16.37 6.17
CA SER A 226 14.25 -15.44 6.93
C SER A 226 13.03 -14.97 6.12
N VAL A 227 13.21 -14.71 4.83
CA VAL A 227 12.12 -14.36 3.90
C VAL A 227 11.11 -15.50 3.80
N ASP A 228 11.59 -16.73 3.63
CA ASP A 228 10.73 -17.92 3.59
C ASP A 228 9.89 -18.07 4.86
N VAL A 229 10.48 -17.79 6.04
CA VAL A 229 9.76 -17.85 7.32
C VAL A 229 8.77 -16.70 7.48
N ILE A 230 9.13 -15.49 7.06
CA ILE A 230 8.18 -14.36 7.07
C ILE A 230 6.98 -14.66 6.14
N SER A 231 7.20 -15.29 5.00
CA SER A 231 6.11 -15.71 4.12
C SER A 231 5.21 -16.76 4.78
N VAL A 232 5.80 -17.75 5.48
CA VAL A 232 5.02 -18.74 6.26
C VAL A 232 4.22 -18.05 7.37
N LEU A 233 4.84 -17.09 8.08
CA LEU A 233 4.16 -16.30 9.09
C LEU A 233 3.04 -15.45 8.49
N GLY A 234 3.28 -14.82 7.34
CA GLY A 234 2.25 -14.08 6.61
C GLY A 234 1.04 -14.95 6.27
N ARG A 235 1.28 -16.16 5.77
CA ARG A 235 0.22 -17.15 5.54
C ARG A 235 -0.48 -17.61 6.81
N LEU A 236 0.23 -17.68 7.93
CA LEU A 236 -0.37 -17.99 9.23
C LEU A 236 -1.24 -16.83 9.72
N LEU A 237 -0.80 -15.60 9.56
CA LEU A 237 -1.55 -14.40 9.92
C LEU A 237 -2.81 -14.22 9.05
N SER A 238 -2.80 -14.71 7.81
CA SER A 238 -3.94 -14.67 6.89
C SER A 238 -4.75 -15.98 6.85
N ARG A 239 -4.57 -16.90 7.82
CA ARG A 239 -5.19 -18.24 7.79
C ARG A 239 -6.73 -18.23 7.89
N GLY A 240 -7.32 -17.13 8.34
CA GLY A 240 -8.77 -16.92 8.35
C GLY A 240 -9.34 -16.50 6.99
N PHE A 241 -8.48 -16.29 6.00
CA PHE A 241 -8.87 -15.99 4.63
C PHE A 241 -8.64 -17.20 3.72
N ASP A 242 -9.23 -17.14 2.53
CA ASP A 242 -8.93 -18.11 1.50
C ASP A 242 -7.40 -18.17 1.26
N PRO A 243 -6.82 -19.36 1.06
CA PRO A 243 -5.36 -19.52 0.98
C PRO A 243 -4.74 -18.80 -0.22
N ASP A 244 -5.51 -18.63 -1.30
CA ASP A 244 -5.07 -17.97 -2.51
C ASP A 244 -5.59 -16.54 -2.54
N PHE A 245 -4.66 -15.57 -2.58
CA PHE A 245 -5.02 -14.18 -2.77
C PHE A 245 -5.47 -13.95 -4.22
N ASP A 246 -6.40 -13.04 -4.39
CA ASP A 246 -6.94 -12.70 -5.70
C ASP A 246 -6.11 -11.58 -6.34
N TYR A 247 -5.45 -11.90 -7.46
CA TYR A 247 -4.60 -10.98 -8.24
C TYR A 247 -5.19 -10.73 -9.61
N ASP A 248 -4.86 -9.59 -10.19
CA ASP A 248 -5.06 -9.32 -11.61
C ASP A 248 -3.75 -9.66 -12.37
N GLU A 249 -3.80 -10.67 -13.22
CA GLU A 249 -2.62 -11.18 -13.93
C GLU A 249 -2.00 -10.15 -14.88
N TYR A 250 -2.83 -9.28 -15.51
CA TYR A 250 -2.35 -8.22 -16.39
C TYR A 250 -1.59 -7.16 -15.61
N GLN A 251 -2.12 -6.75 -14.44
CA GLN A 251 -1.45 -5.80 -13.55
C GLN A 251 -0.14 -6.36 -13.00
N VAL A 252 -0.11 -7.65 -12.64
CA VAL A 252 1.12 -8.33 -12.21
C VAL A 252 2.17 -8.35 -13.32
N ALA A 253 1.78 -8.65 -14.55
CA ALA A 253 2.69 -8.67 -15.69
C ALA A 253 3.25 -7.26 -15.99
N ALA A 254 2.39 -6.23 -15.96
CA ALA A 254 2.80 -4.84 -16.14
C ALA A 254 3.78 -4.38 -15.04
N MET A 255 3.48 -4.72 -13.78
CA MET A 255 4.37 -4.43 -12.65
C MET A 255 5.72 -5.12 -12.79
N ARG A 256 5.77 -6.38 -13.25
CA ARG A 256 7.04 -7.09 -13.49
C ARG A 256 7.92 -6.33 -14.47
N THR A 257 7.37 -5.93 -15.61
CA THR A 257 8.07 -5.13 -16.63
C THR A 257 8.57 -3.80 -16.05
N ALA A 258 7.76 -3.11 -15.27
CA ALA A 258 8.12 -1.85 -14.64
C ALA A 258 9.31 -2.01 -13.66
N LEU A 259 9.29 -3.06 -12.82
CA LEU A 259 10.35 -3.34 -11.84
C LEU A 259 11.69 -3.78 -12.48
N GLU A 260 11.65 -4.34 -13.68
CA GLU A 260 12.86 -4.63 -14.45
C GLU A 260 13.54 -3.36 -14.98
N ALA A 261 12.73 -2.36 -15.37
CA ALA A 261 13.23 -1.12 -15.96
C ALA A 261 13.80 -0.16 -14.90
N HIS A 262 13.09 0.06 -13.79
CA HIS A 262 13.42 1.08 -12.79
C HIS A 262 13.23 0.57 -11.36
N PRO A 263 13.95 1.13 -10.36
CA PRO A 263 13.63 0.89 -8.96
C PRO A 263 12.22 1.47 -8.66
N ALA A 264 11.52 0.80 -7.76
CA ALA A 264 10.16 1.21 -7.42
C ALA A 264 9.96 1.38 -5.91
N VAL A 265 8.98 2.22 -5.59
CA VAL A 265 8.42 2.37 -4.26
C VAL A 265 7.00 1.84 -4.28
N LEU A 266 6.75 0.74 -3.57
CA LEU A 266 5.43 0.15 -3.43
C LEU A 266 4.69 0.85 -2.30
N LEU A 267 3.64 1.55 -2.65
CA LEU A 267 2.82 2.35 -1.75
C LEU A 267 1.46 1.67 -1.56
N PHE A 268 1.26 1.04 -0.41
CA PHE A 268 0.03 0.29 -0.17
C PHE A 268 -0.99 1.05 0.69
N SER A 269 -2.27 0.76 0.45
CA SER A 269 -3.37 1.16 1.33
C SER A 269 -3.30 0.38 2.65
N HIS A 270 -3.60 1.03 3.78
CA HIS A 270 -3.41 0.41 5.09
C HIS A 270 -4.72 0.33 5.88
N ARG A 271 -5.30 -0.86 5.95
CA ARG A 271 -6.60 -1.13 6.60
C ARG A 271 -6.54 -2.18 7.69
N SER A 272 -5.50 -3.04 7.68
CA SER A 272 -5.35 -4.15 8.61
C SER A 272 -3.93 -4.26 9.16
N TYR A 273 -3.78 -4.94 10.27
CA TYR A 273 -2.47 -5.34 10.81
C TYR A 273 -1.72 -6.28 9.87
N ILE A 274 -2.43 -7.05 9.05
CA ILE A 274 -1.82 -8.02 8.15
C ILE A 274 -1.34 -7.43 6.81
N ASP A 275 -1.65 -6.18 6.48
CA ASP A 275 -1.24 -5.57 5.21
C ASP A 275 0.27 -5.68 4.97
N GLY A 276 1.07 -5.44 6.03
CA GLY A 276 2.51 -5.60 5.97
C GLY A 276 2.97 -7.04 5.72
N ALA A 277 2.15 -8.03 6.03
CA ALA A 277 2.41 -9.44 5.74
C ALA A 277 1.90 -9.86 4.36
N VAL A 278 0.86 -9.20 3.85
CA VAL A 278 0.30 -9.44 2.50
C VAL A 278 1.32 -9.09 1.42
N ILE A 279 2.05 -7.97 1.54
CA ILE A 279 3.02 -7.53 0.53
C ILE A 279 4.10 -8.58 0.25
N PRO A 280 4.88 -9.09 1.23
CA PRO A 280 5.89 -10.12 0.96
C PRO A 280 5.29 -11.40 0.37
N VAL A 281 4.09 -11.80 0.80
CA VAL A 281 3.38 -12.96 0.26
C VAL A 281 3.02 -12.72 -1.21
N ALA A 282 2.44 -11.56 -1.54
CA ALA A 282 2.07 -11.19 -2.90
C ALA A 282 3.29 -11.13 -3.84
N MET A 283 4.42 -10.59 -3.38
CA MET A 283 5.66 -10.57 -4.15
C MET A 283 6.17 -11.99 -4.43
N GLN A 284 6.10 -12.88 -3.44
CA GLN A 284 6.55 -14.27 -3.58
C GLN A 284 5.63 -15.10 -4.49
N ASP A 285 4.30 -14.99 -4.33
CA ASP A 285 3.31 -15.70 -5.13
C ASP A 285 3.47 -15.40 -6.63
N ASN A 286 3.72 -14.14 -6.93
CA ASN A 286 3.85 -13.64 -8.29
C ASN A 286 5.29 -13.64 -8.82
N ARG A 287 6.25 -14.19 -8.08
CA ARG A 287 7.68 -14.20 -8.43
C ARG A 287 8.20 -12.81 -8.80
N LEU A 288 7.77 -11.81 -8.05
CA LEU A 288 8.23 -10.43 -8.18
C LEU A 288 9.44 -10.18 -7.26
N PRO A 289 10.30 -9.19 -7.59
CA PRO A 289 11.42 -8.83 -6.73
C PRO A 289 10.94 -8.46 -5.32
N PRO A 290 11.62 -8.94 -4.27
CA PRO A 290 11.25 -8.59 -2.90
C PRO A 290 11.47 -7.09 -2.64
N VAL A 291 10.86 -6.58 -1.56
CA VAL A 291 10.88 -5.17 -1.21
C VAL A 291 11.49 -4.96 0.17
N HIS A 292 12.21 -3.85 0.36
CA HIS A 292 12.57 -3.37 1.67
C HIS A 292 11.41 -2.56 2.26
N MET A 293 10.82 -3.10 3.31
CA MET A 293 9.64 -2.49 3.93
C MET A 293 10.03 -1.61 5.11
N PHE A 294 9.50 -0.39 5.17
CA PHE A 294 9.64 0.44 6.36
C PHE A 294 8.64 0.03 7.45
N GLY A 295 9.16 -0.19 8.66
CA GLY A 295 8.38 -0.51 9.83
C GLY A 295 8.71 0.38 11.02
N GLY A 296 7.73 0.62 11.90
CA GLY A 296 7.98 1.31 13.16
C GLY A 296 8.82 0.43 14.10
N ILE A 297 9.76 1.05 14.82
CA ILE A 297 10.67 0.33 15.75
C ILE A 297 9.93 -0.46 16.84
N ASN A 298 8.68 -0.12 17.13
CA ASN A 298 7.83 -0.87 18.06
C ASN A 298 7.52 -2.30 17.60
N LEU A 299 7.69 -2.61 16.31
CA LEU A 299 7.55 -3.97 15.77
C LEU A 299 8.82 -4.82 15.99
N SER A 300 9.92 -4.20 16.48
CA SER A 300 11.21 -4.86 16.72
C SER A 300 11.27 -5.46 18.12
N PHE A 301 10.33 -6.33 18.49
CA PHE A 301 10.31 -6.99 19.80
C PHE A 301 10.77 -8.46 19.72
N GLY A 302 11.45 -8.92 20.76
CA GLY A 302 11.87 -10.31 20.93
C GLY A 302 12.62 -10.87 19.72
N VAL A 303 12.29 -12.08 19.33
CA VAL A 303 12.89 -12.77 18.16
C VAL A 303 12.36 -12.25 16.83
N MET A 304 11.23 -11.53 16.83
CA MET A 304 10.63 -10.97 15.61
C MET A 304 11.49 -9.86 15.00
N GLY A 305 12.07 -8.98 15.82
CA GLY A 305 12.91 -7.89 15.33
C GLY A 305 14.08 -8.37 14.47
N PRO A 306 14.97 -9.26 14.97
CA PRO A 306 16.04 -9.83 14.17
C PRO A 306 15.58 -10.59 12.93
N LEU A 307 14.45 -11.32 13.01
CA LEU A 307 13.86 -12.03 11.87
C LEU A 307 13.41 -11.06 10.78
N MET A 308 12.63 -10.04 11.15
CA MET A 308 12.14 -9.02 10.23
C MET A 308 13.29 -8.19 9.62
N ARG A 309 14.33 -7.83 10.40
CA ARG A 309 15.53 -7.20 9.84
C ARG A 309 16.18 -8.07 8.76
N ARG A 310 16.34 -9.37 9.01
CA ARG A 310 16.94 -10.30 8.05
C ARG A 310 16.05 -10.60 6.84
N SER A 311 14.79 -10.20 6.87
CA SER A 311 13.86 -10.28 5.74
C SER A 311 13.67 -8.95 5.00
N GLY A 312 14.48 -7.94 5.29
CA GLY A 312 14.46 -6.67 4.57
C GLY A 312 13.67 -5.53 5.22
N VAL A 313 13.19 -5.70 6.46
CA VAL A 313 12.49 -4.62 7.16
C VAL A 313 13.45 -3.59 7.70
N ILE A 314 13.24 -2.33 7.32
CA ILE A 314 13.97 -1.15 7.79
C ILE A 314 13.16 -0.54 8.93
N PHE A 315 13.70 -0.61 10.15
CA PHE A 315 13.03 -0.01 11.30
C PHE A 315 13.37 1.47 11.42
N ILE A 316 12.34 2.31 11.52
CA ILE A 316 12.48 3.75 11.74
C ILE A 316 11.87 4.16 13.08
N ARG A 317 12.45 5.18 13.69
CA ARG A 317 11.91 5.78 14.92
C ARG A 317 10.58 6.45 14.63
N ARG A 318 9.57 6.25 15.47
CA ARG A 318 8.26 6.91 15.32
C ARG A 318 8.36 8.42 15.46
N ASN A 319 9.15 8.86 16.42
CA ASN A 319 9.43 10.26 16.64
C ASN A 319 10.90 10.52 16.27
N ILE A 320 11.10 11.03 15.05
CA ILE A 320 12.43 11.40 14.56
C ILE A 320 12.90 12.68 15.28
N GLY A 321 11.95 13.44 15.86
CA GLY A 321 12.21 14.67 16.59
C GLY A 321 13.00 15.69 15.74
N ASP A 322 13.76 16.52 16.40
CA ASP A 322 14.66 17.49 15.76
C ASP A 322 16.12 16.98 15.69
N ASN A 323 16.34 15.67 15.58
CA ASN A 323 17.69 15.14 15.42
C ASN A 323 18.14 15.26 13.94
N PRO A 324 18.94 16.28 13.60
CA PRO A 324 19.36 16.53 12.23
C PRO A 324 20.28 15.44 11.70
N LEU A 325 21.08 14.84 12.55
CA LEU A 325 21.98 13.74 12.17
C LEU A 325 21.17 12.50 11.76
N TYR A 326 20.15 12.12 12.54
CA TYR A 326 19.32 10.97 12.18
C TYR A 326 18.54 11.21 10.87
N LYS A 327 17.97 12.41 10.68
CA LYS A 327 17.30 12.79 9.41
C LYS A 327 18.25 12.68 8.23
N TYR A 328 19.47 13.17 8.39
CA TYR A 328 20.50 13.10 7.34
C TYR A 328 20.90 11.65 7.02
N VAL A 329 21.21 10.84 8.04
CA VAL A 329 21.60 9.44 7.85
C VAL A 329 20.47 8.64 7.20
N LEU A 330 19.22 8.84 7.62
CA LEU A 330 18.05 8.20 7.02
C LEU A 330 17.86 8.61 5.54
N LYS A 331 17.98 9.91 5.23
CA LYS A 331 17.92 10.42 3.85
C LYS A 331 18.98 9.76 2.96
N GLU A 332 20.22 9.75 3.41
CA GLU A 332 21.34 9.16 2.65
C GLU A 332 21.20 7.64 2.52
N TYR A 333 20.65 6.96 3.54
CA TYR A 333 20.36 5.53 3.49
C TYR A 333 19.28 5.19 2.47
N VAL A 334 18.17 5.95 2.45
CA VAL A 334 17.12 5.82 1.41
C VAL A 334 17.71 6.02 0.03
N GLY A 335 18.51 7.08 -0.15
CA GLY A 335 19.18 7.35 -1.41
C GLY A 335 20.13 6.22 -1.84
N TYR A 336 20.87 5.64 -0.92
CA TYR A 336 21.73 4.48 -1.18
C TYR A 336 20.91 3.26 -1.67
N VAL A 337 19.81 2.96 -1.00
CA VAL A 337 18.92 1.83 -1.36
C VAL A 337 18.36 2.01 -2.77
N VAL A 338 17.91 3.22 -3.11
CA VAL A 338 17.43 3.57 -4.45
C VAL A 338 18.52 3.45 -5.50
N GLU A 339 19.71 4.01 -5.24
CA GLU A 339 20.89 3.94 -6.14
C GLU A 339 21.28 2.49 -6.46
N LYS A 340 21.15 1.59 -5.48
CA LYS A 340 21.40 0.15 -5.68
C LYS A 340 20.21 -0.58 -6.31
N ARG A 341 19.17 0.14 -6.73
CA ARG A 341 17.96 -0.36 -7.38
C ARG A 341 17.17 -1.35 -6.53
N PHE A 342 17.20 -1.20 -5.21
CA PHE A 342 16.33 -1.96 -4.32
C PHE A 342 14.94 -1.31 -4.26
N ASN A 343 13.91 -2.13 -4.33
CA ASN A 343 12.54 -1.66 -4.16
C ASN A 343 12.24 -1.38 -2.70
N LEU A 344 11.50 -0.31 -2.46
CA LEU A 344 11.05 0.10 -1.13
C LEU A 344 9.55 -0.12 -1.00
N SER A 345 9.03 -0.25 0.23
CA SER A 345 7.59 -0.31 0.48
C SER A 345 7.22 0.30 1.82
N TRP A 346 6.12 1.04 1.83
CA TRP A 346 5.44 1.51 3.05
C TRP A 346 3.99 1.88 2.76
N SER A 347 3.19 2.07 3.82
CA SER A 347 1.84 2.59 3.67
C SER A 347 1.87 4.05 3.24
N ILE A 348 1.21 4.38 2.13
CA ILE A 348 1.08 5.77 1.65
C ILE A 348 0.38 6.67 2.68
N GLU A 349 -0.48 6.10 3.50
CA GLU A 349 -1.28 6.77 4.53
C GLU A 349 -0.48 7.04 5.82
N GLY A 350 0.66 6.33 6.01
CA GLY A 350 1.50 6.43 7.20
C GLY A 350 0.87 5.89 8.50
N THR A 351 -0.41 5.55 8.48
CA THR A 351 -1.15 4.91 9.58
C THR A 351 -2.32 4.11 9.01
N ARG A 352 -2.90 3.21 9.81
CA ARG A 352 -4.08 2.44 9.39
C ARG A 352 -5.33 3.31 9.36
N SER A 353 -6.12 3.17 8.30
CA SER A 353 -7.48 3.70 8.24
C SER A 353 -8.39 2.88 9.16
N ARG A 354 -9.04 3.56 10.10
CA ARG A 354 -10.05 2.98 10.98
C ARG A 354 -11.47 3.28 10.54
N THR A 355 -11.60 4.03 9.45
CA THR A 355 -12.91 4.39 8.87
C THR A 355 -13.27 3.55 7.65
N GLY A 356 -12.33 2.76 7.12
CA GLY A 356 -12.48 2.08 5.82
C GLY A 356 -12.19 2.95 4.61
N LYS A 357 -12.17 4.30 4.75
CA LYS A 357 -11.75 5.23 3.71
C LYS A 357 -10.22 5.25 3.58
N MET A 358 -9.72 5.64 2.43
CA MET A 358 -8.31 5.92 2.25
C MET A 358 -7.95 7.29 2.85
N LEU A 359 -6.89 7.34 3.67
CA LEU A 359 -6.42 8.56 4.31
C LEU A 359 -5.48 9.36 3.39
N PRO A 360 -5.31 10.67 3.62
CA PRO A 360 -4.38 11.49 2.85
C PRO A 360 -2.93 10.99 2.91
N PRO A 361 -2.17 11.09 1.79
CA PRO A 361 -0.78 10.65 1.71
C PRO A 361 0.12 11.37 2.71
N LYS A 362 1.09 10.64 3.29
CA LYS A 362 2.17 11.21 4.10
C LYS A 362 3.45 11.32 3.29
N LEU A 363 3.97 12.54 3.20
CA LEU A 363 5.08 12.88 2.30
C LEU A 363 6.47 12.67 2.91
N GLY A 364 6.60 12.31 4.19
CA GLY A 364 7.90 12.27 4.89
C GLY A 364 8.95 11.38 4.22
N LEU A 365 8.68 10.07 4.06
CA LEU A 365 9.61 9.16 3.35
C LEU A 365 9.68 9.47 1.86
N MET A 366 8.56 9.90 1.27
CA MET A 366 8.51 10.29 -0.13
C MET A 366 9.48 11.43 -0.45
N SER A 367 9.64 12.39 0.46
CA SER A 367 10.58 13.50 0.26
C SER A 367 12.03 13.02 0.14
N TYR A 368 12.43 12.00 0.91
CA TYR A 368 13.78 11.44 0.82
C TYR A 368 14.01 10.69 -0.50
N VAL A 369 12.99 10.01 -1.02
CA VAL A 369 13.06 9.36 -2.33
C VAL A 369 13.10 10.39 -3.45
N ALA A 370 12.29 11.45 -3.37
CA ALA A 370 12.30 12.57 -4.31
C ALA A 370 13.67 13.28 -4.32
N ASP A 371 14.26 13.49 -3.13
CA ASP A 371 15.62 14.04 -3.02
C ASP A 371 16.65 13.12 -3.71
N ALA A 372 16.58 11.82 -3.48
CA ALA A 372 17.48 10.85 -4.11
C ALA A 372 17.35 10.85 -5.64
N TYR A 373 16.12 10.95 -6.15
CA TYR A 373 15.86 11.07 -7.59
C TYR A 373 16.46 12.38 -8.15
N LEU A 374 16.15 13.51 -7.54
CA LEU A 374 16.63 14.83 -7.97
C LEU A 374 18.16 14.97 -7.89
N ASP A 375 18.78 14.26 -6.95
CA ASP A 375 20.22 14.13 -6.80
C ASP A 375 20.88 13.21 -7.85
N GLY A 376 20.13 12.67 -8.81
CA GLY A 376 20.64 11.84 -9.91
C GLY A 376 21.03 10.42 -9.52
N ARG A 377 20.49 9.88 -8.39
CA ARG A 377 20.79 8.49 -7.97
C ARG A 377 20.05 7.43 -8.80
N SER A 378 19.08 7.83 -9.58
CA SER A 378 18.35 7.00 -10.55
C SER A 378 17.83 7.89 -11.68
N ASP A 379 17.73 7.35 -12.90
CA ASP A 379 17.15 8.05 -14.04
C ASP A 379 15.64 8.24 -13.93
N ASP A 380 14.98 7.30 -13.28
CA ASP A 380 13.59 7.40 -12.83
C ASP A 380 13.36 6.51 -11.62
N ILE A 381 12.31 6.79 -10.87
CA ILE A 381 11.80 5.97 -9.77
C ILE A 381 10.30 5.84 -9.95
N LEU A 382 9.81 4.61 -9.96
CA LEU A 382 8.40 4.33 -10.12
C LEU A 382 7.69 4.28 -8.75
N LEU A 383 6.56 4.95 -8.66
CA LEU A 383 5.65 4.85 -7.52
C LEU A 383 4.55 3.85 -7.89
N GLN A 384 4.67 2.65 -7.37
CA GLN A 384 3.73 1.57 -7.60
C GLN A 384 2.67 1.57 -6.50
N GLY A 385 1.45 1.95 -6.83
CA GLY A 385 0.31 1.79 -5.94
C GLY A 385 0.01 0.31 -5.69
N VAL A 386 -0.40 -0.04 -4.48
CA VAL A 386 -0.89 -1.38 -4.13
C VAL A 386 -2.19 -1.24 -3.36
N SER A 387 -3.29 -1.66 -3.96
CA SER A 387 -4.56 -1.80 -3.27
C SER A 387 -4.62 -3.16 -2.57
N ILE A 388 -4.86 -3.14 -1.26
CA ILE A 388 -5.14 -4.33 -0.47
C ILE A 388 -6.58 -4.20 0.03
N CYS A 389 -7.44 -5.11 -0.40
CA CYS A 389 -8.85 -5.13 -0.04
C CYS A 389 -9.22 -6.50 0.55
N PHE A 390 -10.15 -6.52 1.48
CA PHE A 390 -10.58 -7.70 2.22
C PHE A 390 -12.10 -7.82 2.15
N ASP A 391 -12.62 -9.04 2.05
CA ASP A 391 -14.05 -9.25 2.20
C ASP A 391 -14.50 -8.87 3.62
N GLN A 392 -13.81 -9.37 4.65
CA GLN A 392 -14.04 -8.99 6.04
C GLN A 392 -12.73 -8.81 6.80
N LEU A 393 -12.77 -8.15 7.96
CA LEU A 393 -11.62 -7.94 8.84
C LEU A 393 -12.01 -8.24 10.29
N HIS A 394 -11.08 -8.85 11.02
CA HIS A 394 -11.23 -9.11 12.45
C HIS A 394 -11.29 -7.80 13.26
N GLU A 395 -10.52 -6.80 12.88
CA GLU A 395 -10.27 -5.57 13.64
C GLU A 395 -11.43 -4.55 13.59
N VAL A 396 -12.47 -4.78 12.80
CA VAL A 396 -13.53 -3.79 12.59
C VAL A 396 -14.26 -3.44 13.88
N ALA A 397 -14.44 -4.38 14.80
CA ALA A 397 -15.03 -4.11 16.11
C ALA A 397 -14.17 -3.16 16.97
N GLU A 398 -12.83 -3.29 16.93
CA GLU A 398 -11.88 -2.39 17.57
C GLU A 398 -11.95 -0.98 16.95
N TYR A 399 -12.04 -0.90 15.62
CA TYR A 399 -12.17 0.38 14.91
C TYR A 399 -13.48 1.10 15.23
N ALA A 400 -14.59 0.35 15.34
CA ALA A 400 -15.88 0.89 15.75
C ALA A 400 -15.85 1.41 17.19
N ALA A 401 -15.20 0.70 18.12
CA ALA A 401 -15.02 1.18 19.48
C ALA A 401 -14.16 2.45 19.54
N TYR A 402 -13.07 2.51 18.77
CA TYR A 402 -12.23 3.71 18.66
C TYR A 402 -12.99 4.92 18.10
N ALA A 403 -13.84 4.74 17.09
CA ALA A 403 -14.67 5.79 16.54
C ALA A 403 -15.60 6.40 17.61
N ARG A 404 -16.13 5.59 18.53
CA ARG A 404 -16.95 6.02 19.68
C ARG A 404 -16.15 6.65 20.84
N GLY A 405 -14.81 6.73 20.73
CA GLY A 405 -13.94 7.38 21.72
C GLY A 405 -13.20 6.41 22.66
N ALA A 406 -13.17 5.12 22.39
CA ALA A 406 -12.33 4.17 23.15
C ALA A 406 -10.84 4.42 22.95
N GLU A 407 -10.03 4.10 23.96
CA GLU A 407 -8.57 4.20 23.86
C GLU A 407 -7.99 3.15 22.93
N LYS A 408 -6.81 3.46 22.38
CA LYS A 408 -6.08 2.58 21.49
C LYS A 408 -5.47 1.40 22.26
N THR A 409 -5.73 0.17 21.80
CA THR A 409 -5.11 -1.04 22.34
C THR A 409 -3.59 -1.06 22.07
N ALA A 410 -2.80 -1.38 23.09
CA ALA A 410 -1.36 -1.51 22.96
C ALA A 410 -0.98 -2.80 22.19
N GLU A 411 -0.11 -2.64 21.19
CA GLU A 411 0.40 -3.75 20.38
C GLU A 411 1.58 -4.42 21.09
N GLY A 412 1.49 -5.75 21.36
CA GLY A 412 2.51 -6.53 22.03
C GLY A 412 2.45 -8.02 21.68
N PHE A 413 3.27 -8.84 22.34
CA PHE A 413 3.33 -10.28 22.03
C PHE A 413 2.01 -11.01 22.33
N SER A 414 1.38 -10.71 23.46
CA SER A 414 0.06 -11.29 23.82
C SER A 414 -1.03 -10.87 22.84
N TRP A 415 -0.99 -9.62 22.38
CA TRP A 415 -1.90 -9.13 21.35
C TRP A 415 -1.71 -9.92 20.03
N LEU A 416 -0.46 -10.11 19.57
CA LEU A 416 -0.16 -10.88 18.36
C LEU A 416 -0.64 -12.33 18.46
N TYR A 417 -0.41 -12.97 19.61
CA TYR A 417 -0.88 -14.34 19.84
C TYR A 417 -2.41 -14.45 19.77
N ASN A 418 -3.12 -13.54 20.45
CA ASN A 418 -4.59 -13.50 20.42
C ASN A 418 -5.13 -13.21 19.02
N PHE A 419 -4.46 -12.30 18.28
CA PHE A 419 -4.79 -12.00 16.90
C PHE A 419 -4.66 -13.24 15.99
N ILE A 420 -3.54 -13.96 16.07
CA ILE A 420 -3.33 -15.21 15.32
C ILE A 420 -4.38 -16.27 15.70
N LYS A 421 -4.72 -16.38 16.96
CA LYS A 421 -5.76 -17.31 17.42
C LYS A 421 -7.11 -16.97 16.80
N ALA A 422 -7.52 -15.73 16.93
CA ALA A 422 -8.79 -15.22 16.40
C ALA A 422 -8.92 -15.36 14.87
N GLN A 423 -7.82 -15.22 14.13
CA GLN A 423 -7.80 -15.46 12.67
C GLN A 423 -8.19 -16.89 12.27
N GLY A 424 -8.07 -17.86 13.16
CA GLY A 424 -8.45 -19.24 12.87
C GLY A 424 -9.86 -19.64 13.29
N GLU A 425 -10.61 -18.73 13.89
CA GLU A 425 -11.94 -19.04 14.44
C GLU A 425 -13.06 -18.94 13.40
N ARG A 426 -12.84 -18.20 12.29
CA ARG A 426 -13.82 -18.05 11.21
C ARG A 426 -13.17 -17.78 9.86
N ASN A 427 -13.97 -17.91 8.79
CA ASN A 427 -13.58 -17.50 7.44
C ASN A 427 -13.96 -16.01 7.22
N TYR A 428 -12.96 -15.19 6.85
CA TYR A 428 -13.10 -13.78 6.51
C TYR A 428 -13.25 -13.53 5.00
N GLY A 429 -13.33 -14.57 4.19
CA GLY A 429 -13.40 -14.48 2.73
C GLY A 429 -12.01 -14.32 2.07
N LYS A 430 -11.93 -13.50 1.05
CA LYS A 430 -10.72 -13.32 0.24
C LYS A 430 -9.94 -12.05 0.56
N ILE A 431 -8.66 -12.09 0.21
CA ILE A 431 -7.78 -10.92 0.12
C ILE A 431 -7.58 -10.63 -1.36
N TYR A 432 -7.90 -9.41 -1.77
CA TYR A 432 -7.71 -8.90 -3.13
C TYR A 432 -6.52 -7.96 -3.16
N VAL A 433 -5.56 -8.23 -4.05
CA VAL A 433 -4.39 -7.37 -4.23
C VAL A 433 -4.36 -6.87 -5.67
N ARG A 434 -4.28 -5.54 -5.84
CA ARG A 434 -4.24 -4.91 -7.16
C ARG A 434 -3.02 -4.01 -7.29
N PHE A 435 -2.44 -4.02 -8.46
CA PHE A 435 -1.27 -3.24 -8.82
C PHE A 435 -1.62 -2.30 -9.96
N PRO A 436 -2.26 -1.13 -9.70
CA PRO A 436 -2.54 -0.17 -10.75
C PRO A 436 -1.25 0.29 -11.44
N GLU A 437 -1.39 0.91 -12.59
CA GLU A 437 -0.25 1.45 -13.32
C GLU A 437 0.62 2.36 -12.44
N ALA A 438 1.94 2.18 -12.51
CA ALA A 438 2.88 2.94 -11.73
C ALA A 438 2.96 4.40 -12.18
N VAL A 439 3.28 5.30 -11.26
CA VAL A 439 3.49 6.73 -11.51
C VAL A 439 4.99 7.01 -11.57
N SER A 440 5.47 7.62 -12.67
CA SER A 440 6.86 8.02 -12.82
C SER A 440 7.15 9.30 -12.04
N MET A 441 8.21 9.31 -11.21
CA MET A 441 8.67 10.54 -10.57
C MET A 441 9.14 11.57 -11.58
N ARG A 442 9.76 11.13 -12.66
CA ARG A 442 10.25 11.99 -13.73
C ARG A 442 9.13 12.80 -14.37
N GLN A 443 7.94 12.23 -14.50
CA GLN A 443 6.77 12.91 -15.06
C GLN A 443 6.37 14.15 -14.24
N TYR A 444 6.53 14.12 -12.92
CA TYR A 444 6.09 15.17 -12.01
C TYR A 444 7.21 16.11 -11.58
N LEU A 445 8.42 15.58 -11.39
CA LEU A 445 9.56 16.33 -10.88
C LEU A 445 10.49 16.84 -12.00
N GLY A 446 10.26 16.40 -13.24
CA GLY A 446 11.18 16.68 -14.35
C GLY A 446 12.47 15.86 -14.26
N PRO A 447 13.51 16.19 -15.05
CA PRO A 447 14.77 15.44 -15.05
C PRO A 447 15.55 15.63 -13.75
N PRO A 448 16.42 14.66 -13.35
CA PRO A 448 17.38 14.85 -12.28
C PRO A 448 18.21 16.12 -12.49
N HIS A 449 18.55 16.81 -11.40
CA HIS A 449 19.24 18.12 -11.41
C HIS A 449 18.50 19.22 -12.16
N GLY A 450 17.21 19.03 -12.46
CA GLY A 450 16.37 20.02 -13.15
C GLY A 450 16.04 21.26 -12.29
N PRO A 451 15.35 22.27 -12.88
CA PRO A 451 15.06 23.54 -12.20
C PRO A 451 14.30 23.41 -10.88
N ILE A 452 13.48 22.38 -10.74
CA ILE A 452 12.65 22.11 -9.54
C ILE A 452 13.49 21.91 -8.26
N VAL A 453 14.77 21.56 -8.39
CA VAL A 453 15.69 21.40 -7.25
C VAL A 453 15.83 22.70 -6.45
N HIS A 454 15.74 23.84 -7.13
CA HIS A 454 15.90 25.17 -6.55
C HIS A 454 14.58 25.82 -6.13
N ASP A 455 13.44 25.20 -6.44
CA ASP A 455 12.10 25.67 -6.08
C ASP A 455 11.42 24.69 -5.12
N GLN A 456 11.49 25.03 -3.82
CA GLN A 456 10.96 24.16 -2.77
C GLN A 456 9.41 24.09 -2.78
N ASP A 457 8.73 25.16 -3.21
CA ASP A 457 7.27 25.18 -3.29
C ASP A 457 6.77 24.37 -4.49
N ALA A 458 7.39 24.53 -5.65
CA ALA A 458 7.11 23.72 -6.83
C ALA A 458 7.37 22.22 -6.55
N LYS A 459 8.49 21.91 -5.90
CA LYS A 459 8.81 20.53 -5.49
C LYS A 459 7.76 19.96 -4.53
N ARG A 460 7.35 20.72 -3.50
CA ARG A 460 6.33 20.30 -2.55
C ARG A 460 5.00 20.05 -3.25
N LEU A 461 4.58 20.94 -4.13
CA LEU A 461 3.35 20.80 -4.91
C LEU A 461 3.40 19.59 -5.85
N ALA A 462 4.52 19.36 -6.54
CA ALA A 462 4.72 18.21 -7.41
C ALA A 462 4.63 16.88 -6.61
N MET A 463 5.26 16.82 -5.43
CA MET A 463 5.17 15.65 -4.55
C MET A 463 3.73 15.40 -4.05
N GLN A 464 2.99 16.46 -3.73
CA GLN A 464 1.58 16.34 -3.36
C GLN A 464 0.77 15.77 -4.52
N LYS A 465 0.86 16.36 -5.72
CA LYS A 465 0.15 15.91 -6.92
C LYS A 465 0.45 14.45 -7.23
N MET A 466 1.73 14.08 -7.27
CA MET A 466 2.19 12.72 -7.53
C MET A 466 1.66 11.71 -6.50
N SER A 467 1.69 12.06 -5.20
CA SER A 467 1.20 11.19 -4.14
C SER A 467 -0.33 11.04 -4.17
N PHE A 468 -1.05 12.10 -4.52
CA PHE A 468 -2.50 12.05 -4.75
C PHE A 468 -2.84 11.17 -5.95
N GLU A 469 -2.09 11.27 -7.04
CA GLU A 469 -2.28 10.42 -8.22
C GLU A 469 -2.12 8.93 -7.87
N VAL A 470 -1.08 8.57 -7.11
CA VAL A 470 -0.90 7.20 -6.64
C VAL A 470 -2.07 6.74 -5.78
N ALA A 471 -2.52 7.58 -4.85
CA ALA A 471 -3.66 7.28 -3.99
C ALA A 471 -4.96 7.12 -4.80
N TRP A 472 -5.18 7.99 -5.78
CA TRP A 472 -6.29 7.91 -6.71
C TRP A 472 -6.29 6.58 -7.49
N ARG A 473 -5.15 6.20 -8.09
CA ARG A 473 -5.01 4.92 -8.80
C ARG A 473 -5.23 3.71 -7.90
N ILE A 474 -4.78 3.77 -6.64
CA ILE A 474 -5.09 2.72 -5.65
C ILE A 474 -6.60 2.59 -5.45
N LEU A 475 -7.32 3.70 -5.28
CA LEU A 475 -8.77 3.69 -5.12
C LEU A 475 -9.49 3.14 -6.35
N GLN A 476 -9.11 3.60 -7.54
CA GLN A 476 -9.72 3.13 -8.80
C GLN A 476 -9.49 1.63 -9.05
N ALA A 477 -8.37 1.09 -8.59
CA ALA A 477 -8.07 -0.34 -8.69
C ALA A 477 -8.70 -1.17 -7.55
N THR A 478 -9.22 -0.53 -6.49
CA THR A 478 -9.80 -1.24 -5.34
C THR A 478 -11.12 -1.90 -5.73
N PRO A 479 -11.23 -3.24 -5.68
CA PRO A 479 -12.45 -3.91 -6.08
C PRO A 479 -13.58 -3.70 -5.07
N ILE A 480 -14.78 -3.54 -5.57
CA ILE A 480 -16.00 -3.45 -4.77
C ILE A 480 -16.32 -4.84 -4.19
N THR A 481 -16.53 -4.95 -2.89
CA THR A 481 -16.82 -6.22 -2.19
C THR A 481 -18.31 -6.39 -1.91
N ALA A 482 -18.75 -7.63 -1.79
CA ALA A 482 -20.13 -7.94 -1.35
C ALA A 482 -20.43 -7.34 0.02
N THR A 483 -19.48 -7.43 0.94
CA THR A 483 -19.61 -6.90 2.30
C THR A 483 -19.84 -5.40 2.29
N GLY A 484 -19.12 -4.65 1.45
CA GLY A 484 -19.30 -3.21 1.30
C GLY A 484 -20.67 -2.84 0.74
N LEU A 485 -21.14 -3.52 -0.32
CA LEU A 485 -22.44 -3.26 -0.94
C LEU A 485 -23.61 -3.60 0.00
N VAL A 486 -23.56 -4.76 0.63
CA VAL A 486 -24.62 -5.19 1.58
C VAL A 486 -24.68 -4.25 2.77
N SER A 487 -23.53 -3.85 3.33
CA SER A 487 -23.47 -2.88 4.44
C SER A 487 -24.02 -1.52 4.03
N ALA A 488 -23.65 -1.04 2.83
CA ALA A 488 -24.17 0.21 2.29
C ALA A 488 -25.69 0.19 2.17
N LEU A 489 -26.26 -0.88 1.59
CA LEU A 489 -27.71 -1.03 1.45
C LEU A 489 -28.42 -1.09 2.80
N LEU A 490 -27.96 -1.91 3.74
CA LEU A 490 -28.62 -2.05 5.04
C LEU A 490 -28.51 -0.79 5.90
N LEU A 491 -27.47 0.01 5.76
CA LEU A 491 -27.36 1.31 6.44
C LEU A 491 -28.44 2.31 5.97
N THR A 492 -28.87 2.25 4.69
CA THR A 492 -29.94 3.15 4.19
C THR A 492 -31.29 2.88 4.80
N THR A 493 -31.49 1.68 5.33
CA THR A 493 -32.81 1.29 5.89
C THR A 493 -33.03 1.79 7.32
N HIS A 494 -31.99 2.39 7.94
CA HIS A 494 -32.05 2.96 9.29
C HIS A 494 -32.66 1.98 10.32
N GLY A 495 -32.14 0.77 10.37
CA GLY A 495 -32.60 -0.30 11.28
C GLY A 495 -33.84 -1.06 10.84
N LEU A 496 -34.44 -0.73 9.69
CA LEU A 496 -35.50 -1.55 9.12
C LEU A 496 -34.91 -2.83 8.52
N ALA A 497 -35.51 -3.96 8.88
CA ALA A 497 -35.06 -5.26 8.41
C ALA A 497 -35.57 -5.55 6.98
N LEU A 498 -34.73 -6.15 6.15
CA LEU A 498 -35.06 -6.57 4.78
C LEU A 498 -35.09 -8.07 4.66
N THR A 499 -36.01 -8.60 3.84
CA THR A 499 -36.03 -10.00 3.42
C THR A 499 -34.94 -10.25 2.37
N LEU A 500 -34.62 -11.53 2.11
CA LEU A 500 -33.65 -11.91 1.10
C LEU A 500 -34.04 -11.40 -0.31
N ASP A 501 -35.34 -11.44 -0.65
CA ASP A 501 -35.83 -10.98 -1.95
C ASP A 501 -35.69 -9.45 -2.09
N GLN A 502 -35.96 -8.71 -1.04
CA GLN A 502 -35.77 -7.24 -1.02
C GLN A 502 -34.29 -6.88 -1.18
N LEU A 503 -33.41 -7.55 -0.43
CA LEU A 503 -31.96 -7.38 -0.54
C LEU A 503 -31.45 -7.68 -1.95
N HIS A 504 -31.81 -8.86 -2.48
CA HIS A 504 -31.38 -9.28 -3.81
C HIS A 504 -31.83 -8.26 -4.87
N HIS A 505 -33.10 -7.89 -4.86
CA HIS A 505 -33.65 -6.99 -5.86
C HIS A 505 -33.00 -5.58 -5.82
N THR A 506 -32.80 -5.05 -4.62
CA THR A 506 -32.22 -3.69 -4.47
C THR A 506 -30.74 -3.66 -4.84
N LEU A 507 -30.01 -4.73 -4.57
CA LEU A 507 -28.59 -4.86 -4.93
C LEU A 507 -28.36 -4.88 -6.45
N GLN A 508 -29.35 -5.38 -7.26
CA GLN A 508 -29.18 -5.42 -8.72
C GLN A 508 -28.98 -4.02 -9.32
N ASP A 509 -29.70 -3.01 -8.85
CA ASP A 509 -29.52 -1.62 -9.34
C ASP A 509 -28.07 -1.12 -9.12
N SER A 510 -27.50 -1.43 -7.97
CA SER A 510 -26.12 -1.07 -7.65
C SER A 510 -25.11 -1.84 -8.50
N LEU A 511 -25.36 -3.14 -8.76
CA LEU A 511 -24.50 -3.94 -9.61
C LEU A 511 -24.58 -3.50 -11.08
N ASP A 512 -25.77 -3.17 -11.59
CA ASP A 512 -25.96 -2.64 -12.95
C ASP A 512 -25.23 -1.29 -13.12
N TYR A 513 -25.29 -0.45 -12.11
CA TYR A 513 -24.56 0.82 -12.09
C TYR A 513 -23.04 0.59 -12.15
N LEU A 514 -22.48 -0.29 -11.29
CA LEU A 514 -21.05 -0.59 -11.24
C LEU A 514 -20.54 -1.22 -12.54
N GLU A 515 -21.30 -2.11 -13.16
CA GLU A 515 -20.96 -2.70 -14.45
C GLU A 515 -20.94 -1.64 -15.57
N ARG A 516 -21.96 -0.78 -15.63
CA ARG A 516 -22.00 0.33 -16.59
C ARG A 516 -20.81 1.27 -16.45
N ARG A 517 -20.37 1.54 -15.20
CA ARG A 517 -19.19 2.36 -14.87
C ARG A 517 -17.87 1.59 -15.01
N GLN A 518 -17.90 0.33 -15.40
CA GLN A 518 -16.73 -0.54 -15.49
C GLN A 518 -15.89 -0.57 -14.20
N THR A 519 -16.56 -0.41 -13.07
CA THR A 519 -15.91 -0.42 -11.75
C THR A 519 -15.43 -1.82 -11.41
N PRO A 520 -14.16 -2.01 -10.96
CA PRO A 520 -13.65 -3.31 -10.56
C PRO A 520 -14.52 -3.93 -9.46
N MET A 521 -14.99 -5.15 -9.67
CA MET A 521 -15.78 -5.90 -8.69
C MET A 521 -15.04 -7.16 -8.25
N SER A 522 -15.11 -7.45 -6.96
CA SER A 522 -14.60 -8.70 -6.40
C SER A 522 -15.43 -9.90 -6.80
N THR A 523 -14.85 -11.09 -6.73
CA THR A 523 -15.60 -12.33 -6.96
C THR A 523 -16.77 -12.49 -5.99
N SER A 524 -16.67 -11.94 -4.77
CA SER A 524 -17.78 -11.94 -3.81
C SER A 524 -18.92 -11.02 -4.24
N ALA A 525 -18.62 -9.82 -4.79
CA ALA A 525 -19.62 -8.89 -5.30
C ALA A 525 -20.37 -9.45 -6.53
N LEU A 526 -19.65 -10.07 -7.48
CA LEU A 526 -20.27 -10.69 -8.66
C LEU A 526 -21.27 -11.79 -8.29
N ARG A 527 -21.07 -12.54 -7.19
CA ARG A 527 -22.01 -13.54 -6.70
C ARG A 527 -23.33 -12.96 -6.24
N LEU A 528 -23.39 -11.65 -5.90
CA LEU A 528 -24.64 -10.97 -5.53
C LEU A 528 -25.68 -10.90 -6.67
N ARG A 529 -25.28 -11.22 -7.90
CA ARG A 529 -26.23 -11.43 -9.02
C ARG A 529 -27.21 -12.56 -8.74
N SER A 530 -26.83 -13.54 -7.92
CA SER A 530 -27.71 -14.64 -7.52
C SER A 530 -28.29 -14.45 -6.11
N ARG A 531 -29.49 -14.94 -5.89
CA ARG A 531 -30.16 -14.95 -4.59
C ARG A 531 -29.33 -15.72 -3.54
N ASP A 532 -28.72 -16.84 -3.95
CA ASP A 532 -27.87 -17.63 -3.04
C ASP A 532 -26.58 -16.90 -2.69
N GLY A 533 -26.01 -16.14 -3.61
CA GLY A 533 -24.87 -15.27 -3.33
C GLY A 533 -25.19 -14.16 -2.34
N VAL A 534 -26.35 -13.53 -2.45
CA VAL A 534 -26.84 -12.56 -1.44
C VAL A 534 -27.03 -13.22 -0.09
N ARG A 535 -27.66 -14.40 -0.03
CA ARG A 535 -27.82 -15.17 1.20
C ARG A 535 -26.45 -15.46 1.84
N ALA A 536 -25.50 -15.97 1.08
CA ALA A 536 -24.17 -16.28 1.57
C ALA A 536 -23.46 -15.03 2.14
N ALA A 537 -23.62 -13.88 1.49
CA ALA A 537 -23.02 -12.62 1.92
C ALA A 537 -23.64 -12.12 3.26
N VAL A 538 -24.98 -12.11 3.39
CA VAL A 538 -25.61 -11.64 4.64
C VAL A 538 -25.42 -12.62 5.79
N ASP A 539 -25.39 -13.93 5.53
CA ASP A 539 -25.11 -14.93 6.56
C ASP A 539 -23.65 -14.84 7.04
N ALA A 540 -22.67 -14.61 6.13
CA ALA A 540 -21.28 -14.38 6.50
C ALA A 540 -21.11 -13.11 7.35
N LEU A 541 -21.86 -12.05 7.06
CA LEU A 541 -21.87 -10.81 7.84
C LEU A 541 -22.57 -10.99 9.20
N SER A 542 -23.61 -11.82 9.26
CA SER A 542 -24.33 -12.11 10.53
C SER A 542 -23.48 -12.91 11.49
N ASN A 543 -22.73 -13.89 10.99
CA ASN A 543 -21.79 -14.70 11.79
C ASN A 543 -20.60 -13.89 12.31
N GLY A 544 -20.29 -12.80 11.64
CA GLY A 544 -19.11 -11.96 11.90
C GLY A 544 -19.43 -10.60 12.51
N HIS A 545 -20.73 -10.26 12.70
CA HIS A 545 -21.16 -8.89 12.91
C HIS A 545 -20.65 -7.96 11.78
N PRO A 546 -21.35 -7.06 11.17
CA PRO A 546 -22.30 -6.13 11.80
C PRO A 546 -23.78 -6.37 11.47
N VAL A 547 -24.14 -7.45 10.79
CA VAL A 547 -25.53 -7.68 10.39
C VAL A 547 -26.24 -8.56 11.42
N THR A 548 -27.44 -8.18 11.80
CA THR A 548 -28.33 -8.96 12.68
C THR A 548 -29.37 -9.69 11.84
N ARG A 549 -29.52 -10.99 12.06
CA ARG A 549 -30.53 -11.84 11.44
C ARG A 549 -31.65 -12.16 12.44
N VAL A 550 -32.88 -12.08 11.99
CA VAL A 550 -34.08 -12.45 12.76
C VAL A 550 -34.86 -13.53 12.02
N ASP A 551 -35.01 -14.71 12.67
CA ASP A 551 -35.65 -15.89 12.09
C ASP A 551 -37.07 -16.15 12.67
N SER A 552 -37.52 -15.34 13.61
CA SER A 552 -38.78 -15.59 14.35
C SER A 552 -40.07 -15.25 13.56
N GLY A 553 -39.92 -14.80 12.29
CA GLY A 553 -41.04 -14.42 11.43
C GLY A 553 -41.41 -15.49 10.40
N ARG A 554 -42.16 -15.07 9.37
CA ARG A 554 -42.55 -15.93 8.23
C ARG A 554 -41.37 -16.33 7.37
N GLU A 555 -40.39 -15.42 7.28
CA GLU A 555 -39.12 -15.58 6.57
C GLU A 555 -38.01 -14.82 7.30
N PRO A 556 -36.75 -15.25 7.15
CA PRO A 556 -35.61 -14.54 7.73
C PRO A 556 -35.51 -13.10 7.19
N VAL A 557 -35.13 -12.19 8.08
CA VAL A 557 -34.86 -10.77 7.73
C VAL A 557 -33.53 -10.34 8.33
N TRP A 558 -32.87 -9.37 7.68
CA TRP A 558 -31.55 -8.86 8.06
C TRP A 558 -31.59 -7.36 8.21
N TYR A 559 -30.89 -6.84 9.22
CA TYR A 559 -30.74 -5.40 9.47
C TYR A 559 -29.42 -5.13 10.20
N ILE A 560 -29.05 -3.85 10.34
CA ILE A 560 -27.93 -3.40 11.16
C ILE A 560 -28.49 -2.80 12.44
N ALA A 561 -28.09 -3.38 13.58
CA ALA A 561 -28.45 -2.86 14.89
C ALA A 561 -27.63 -1.57 15.19
N PRO A 562 -28.16 -0.61 15.96
CA PRO A 562 -27.49 0.68 16.24
C PRO A 562 -26.07 0.54 16.77
N GLU A 563 -25.79 -0.45 17.60
CA GLU A 563 -24.47 -0.73 18.14
C GLU A 563 -23.44 -1.19 17.08
N HIS A 564 -23.92 -1.65 15.93
CA HIS A 564 -23.09 -2.16 14.82
C HIS A 564 -22.94 -1.17 13.65
N GLU A 565 -23.58 -0.01 13.68
CA GLU A 565 -23.54 1.00 12.60
C GLU A 565 -22.11 1.40 12.22
N HIS A 566 -21.24 1.68 13.19
CA HIS A 566 -19.84 2.04 12.92
C HIS A 566 -19.05 0.89 12.25
N ALA A 567 -19.35 -0.36 12.58
CA ALA A 567 -18.71 -1.52 11.95
C ALA A 567 -19.19 -1.70 10.51
N ALA A 568 -20.47 -1.53 10.25
CA ALA A 568 -21.04 -1.57 8.91
C ALA A 568 -20.53 -0.40 8.07
N ALA A 569 -20.41 0.78 8.66
CA ALA A 569 -19.88 1.98 8.02
C ALA A 569 -18.43 1.80 7.55
N PHE A 570 -17.59 1.07 8.29
CA PHE A 570 -16.25 0.73 7.82
C PHE A 570 -16.29 0.00 6.46
N TYR A 571 -17.17 -0.97 6.30
CA TYR A 571 -17.31 -1.71 5.04
C TYR A 571 -17.94 -0.87 3.94
N ARG A 572 -19.01 -0.09 4.23
CA ARG A 572 -19.58 0.86 3.29
C ARG A 572 -18.53 1.85 2.78
N ASN A 573 -17.71 2.38 3.67
CA ASN A 573 -16.66 3.33 3.32
C ASN A 573 -15.56 2.73 2.43
N SER A 574 -15.39 1.42 2.44
CA SER A 574 -14.44 0.76 1.55
C SER A 574 -14.87 0.79 0.07
N VAL A 575 -16.17 0.99 -0.20
CA VAL A 575 -16.76 1.02 -1.54
C VAL A 575 -17.30 2.39 -1.94
N ILE A 576 -17.28 3.37 -1.03
CA ILE A 576 -17.88 4.69 -1.20
C ILE A 576 -17.34 5.45 -2.42
N HIS A 577 -16.08 5.24 -2.76
CA HIS A 577 -15.41 5.89 -3.90
C HIS A 577 -16.11 5.63 -5.24
N ALA A 578 -16.77 4.47 -5.39
CA ALA A 578 -17.49 4.13 -6.61
C ALA A 578 -18.84 4.85 -6.76
N PHE A 579 -19.36 5.40 -5.66
CA PHE A 579 -20.69 6.05 -5.63
C PHE A 579 -20.62 7.55 -5.33
N LEU A 580 -19.43 8.12 -5.26
CA LEU A 580 -19.22 9.49 -4.83
C LEU A 580 -19.82 10.49 -5.83
N GLU A 581 -19.53 10.33 -7.12
CA GLU A 581 -19.97 11.22 -8.18
C GLU A 581 -21.49 11.14 -8.37
N THR A 582 -22.06 9.94 -8.41
CA THR A 582 -23.53 9.77 -8.51
C THR A 582 -24.25 10.39 -7.30
N SER A 583 -23.68 10.26 -6.08
CA SER A 583 -24.25 10.89 -4.87
C SER A 583 -24.23 12.42 -4.92
N ILE A 584 -23.16 13.01 -5.47
CA ILE A 584 -23.05 14.46 -5.66
C ILE A 584 -24.06 14.93 -6.71
N VAL A 585 -24.23 14.20 -7.82
CA VAL A 585 -25.24 14.49 -8.85
C VAL A 585 -26.64 14.52 -8.28
N GLU A 586 -27.02 13.55 -7.45
CA GLU A 586 -28.33 13.48 -6.82
C GLU A 586 -28.62 14.73 -5.99
N LEU A 587 -27.66 15.17 -5.18
CA LEU A 587 -27.79 16.36 -4.34
C LEU A 587 -27.78 17.65 -5.14
N ALA A 588 -26.94 17.74 -6.18
CA ALA A 588 -26.91 18.91 -7.06
C ALA A 588 -28.23 19.08 -7.84
N LEU A 589 -28.83 17.97 -8.32
CA LEU A 589 -30.17 17.98 -8.91
C LEU A 589 -31.24 18.41 -7.89
N ALA A 590 -31.25 17.84 -6.68
CA ALA A 590 -32.17 18.18 -5.64
C ALA A 590 -32.09 19.68 -5.26
N HIS A 591 -30.89 20.24 -5.22
CA HIS A 591 -30.65 21.66 -4.97
C HIS A 591 -31.15 22.54 -6.14
N ALA A 592 -30.79 22.21 -7.38
CA ALA A 592 -31.16 22.95 -8.57
C ALA A 592 -32.67 23.00 -8.80
N ARG A 593 -33.41 21.98 -8.33
CA ARG A 593 -34.89 21.93 -8.35
C ARG A 593 -35.58 23.19 -7.77
N TYR A 594 -35.01 23.73 -6.69
CA TYR A 594 -35.59 24.89 -5.99
C TYR A 594 -35.02 26.24 -6.42
N ALA A 595 -34.04 26.24 -7.33
CA ALA A 595 -33.41 27.46 -7.79
C ALA A 595 -34.40 28.37 -8.50
N SER A 596 -34.45 29.64 -8.13
CA SER A 596 -35.28 30.67 -8.74
C SER A 596 -34.63 31.33 -9.95
N GLY A 597 -33.32 31.13 -10.17
CA GLY A 597 -32.53 31.63 -11.29
C GLY A 597 -32.16 30.56 -12.29
N ASP A 598 -30.93 30.67 -12.83
CA ASP A 598 -30.35 29.65 -13.74
C ASP A 598 -30.10 28.33 -12.98
N ARG A 599 -30.86 27.33 -13.31
CA ARG A 599 -30.77 26.00 -12.66
C ARG A 599 -29.51 25.23 -13.04
N MET A 600 -29.00 25.43 -14.25
CA MET A 600 -27.72 24.84 -14.65
C MET A 600 -26.57 25.44 -13.87
N GLU A 601 -26.58 26.76 -13.67
CA GLU A 601 -25.59 27.40 -12.81
C GLU A 601 -25.69 26.90 -11.37
N ALA A 602 -26.91 26.79 -10.80
CA ALA A 602 -27.13 26.25 -9.47
C ALA A 602 -26.68 24.80 -9.31
N PHE A 603 -26.93 23.94 -10.31
CA PHE A 603 -26.47 22.55 -10.35
C PHE A 603 -24.94 22.48 -10.28
N TRP A 604 -24.23 23.20 -11.14
CA TRP A 604 -22.78 23.19 -11.16
C TRP A 604 -22.15 23.83 -9.92
N ALA A 605 -22.71 24.93 -9.44
CA ALA A 605 -22.28 25.58 -8.22
C ALA A 605 -22.38 24.62 -7.02
N GLN A 606 -23.51 23.91 -6.90
CA GLN A 606 -23.72 22.94 -5.82
C GLN A 606 -22.80 21.73 -5.96
N ALA A 607 -22.61 21.17 -7.15
CA ALA A 607 -21.70 20.04 -7.37
C ALA A 607 -20.25 20.40 -6.96
N MET A 608 -19.78 21.59 -7.37
CA MET A 608 -18.46 22.08 -6.99
C MET A 608 -18.35 22.40 -5.50
N ARG A 609 -19.40 22.92 -4.89
CA ARG A 609 -19.44 23.18 -3.45
C ARG A 609 -19.39 21.91 -2.63
N LEU A 610 -20.13 20.87 -3.00
CA LEU A 610 -20.09 19.57 -2.35
C LEU A 610 -18.69 18.93 -2.47
N ARG A 611 -18.06 19.01 -3.64
CA ARG A 611 -16.68 18.58 -3.84
C ARG A 611 -15.73 19.32 -2.88
N ASP A 612 -15.87 20.62 -2.73
CA ASP A 612 -15.02 21.43 -1.86
C ASP A 612 -15.21 21.07 -0.38
N LEU A 613 -16.43 20.90 0.09
CA LEU A 613 -16.73 20.49 1.47
C LEU A 613 -16.21 19.08 1.79
N LEU A 614 -16.22 18.17 0.81
CA LEU A 614 -15.82 16.77 0.97
C LEU A 614 -14.34 16.50 0.68
N LYS A 615 -13.54 17.49 0.27
CA LYS A 615 -12.13 17.33 -0.14
C LYS A 615 -11.20 16.77 0.94
N PHE A 616 -11.56 16.89 2.22
CA PHE A 616 -10.80 16.32 3.35
C PHE A 616 -11.21 14.88 3.67
N ASP A 617 -12.36 14.45 3.20
CA ASP A 617 -12.87 13.10 3.39
C ASP A 617 -12.58 12.19 2.20
N PHE A 618 -12.52 12.74 0.97
CA PHE A 618 -12.44 11.97 -0.26
C PHE A 618 -11.43 12.55 -1.25
N TYR A 619 -10.98 11.69 -2.13
CA TYR A 619 -10.15 12.06 -3.29
C TYR A 619 -11.05 12.45 -4.45
N PHE A 620 -10.73 13.53 -5.08
CA PHE A 620 -11.41 14.01 -6.30
C PHE A 620 -10.38 14.27 -7.40
N ALA A 621 -10.80 14.08 -8.63
CA ALA A 621 -10.09 14.58 -9.79
C ALA A 621 -9.95 16.12 -9.72
N ASP A 622 -9.07 16.69 -10.53
CA ASP A 622 -9.01 18.15 -10.68
C ASP A 622 -10.38 18.72 -11.14
N SER A 623 -10.56 20.02 -11.02
CA SER A 623 -11.87 20.65 -11.28
C SER A 623 -12.40 20.41 -12.69
N THR A 624 -11.50 20.30 -13.68
CA THR A 624 -11.90 20.05 -15.10
C THR A 624 -12.33 18.61 -15.30
N ALA A 625 -11.50 17.66 -14.83
CA ALA A 625 -11.81 16.24 -14.90
C ALA A 625 -13.03 15.89 -14.03
N PHE A 626 -13.18 16.51 -12.84
CA PHE A 626 -14.38 16.32 -12.03
C PHE A 626 -15.67 16.75 -12.72
N LYS A 627 -15.67 17.91 -13.41
CA LYS A 627 -16.83 18.35 -14.18
C LYS A 627 -17.13 17.39 -15.34
N ALA A 628 -16.08 16.87 -16.00
CA ALA A 628 -16.26 15.88 -17.05
C ALA A 628 -16.87 14.57 -16.51
N ASN A 629 -16.42 14.09 -15.35
CA ASN A 629 -16.97 12.91 -14.68
C ASN A 629 -18.45 13.12 -14.28
N ILE A 630 -18.79 14.29 -13.77
CA ILE A 630 -20.20 14.63 -13.43
C ILE A 630 -21.07 14.66 -14.70
N ALA A 631 -20.57 15.23 -15.79
CA ALA A 631 -21.29 15.23 -17.07
C ALA A 631 -21.47 13.80 -17.62
N GLU A 632 -20.44 12.95 -17.52
CA GLU A 632 -20.52 11.53 -17.87
C GLU A 632 -21.54 10.80 -17.00
N GLU A 633 -21.53 11.07 -15.68
CA GLU A 633 -22.51 10.50 -14.77
C GLU A 633 -23.95 10.93 -15.12
N MET A 634 -24.15 12.14 -15.67
CA MET A 634 -25.45 12.62 -16.13
C MET A 634 -25.88 12.06 -17.49
N ALA A 635 -24.96 11.53 -18.27
CA ALA A 635 -25.23 11.00 -19.63
C ALA A 635 -26.17 9.78 -19.66
N TRP A 636 -26.52 9.20 -18.49
CA TRP A 636 -27.58 8.18 -18.39
C TRP A 636 -28.96 8.72 -18.81
N HIS A 637 -29.14 10.04 -18.79
CA HIS A 637 -30.39 10.71 -19.19
C HIS A 637 -30.15 11.55 -20.44
N ASP A 638 -30.80 11.18 -21.55
CA ASP A 638 -30.68 11.93 -22.81
C ASP A 638 -31.12 13.41 -22.61
N LYS A 639 -30.35 14.34 -23.20
CA LYS A 639 -30.64 15.80 -23.12
C LYS A 639 -30.78 16.32 -21.70
N TRP A 640 -30.06 15.74 -20.74
CA TRP A 640 -30.16 16.10 -19.31
C TRP A 640 -30.04 17.61 -19.06
N GLU A 641 -29.19 18.32 -19.78
CA GLU A 641 -28.98 19.77 -19.64
C GLU A 641 -30.29 20.53 -19.91
N SER A 642 -31.01 20.15 -20.98
CA SER A 642 -32.28 20.74 -21.31
C SER A 642 -33.36 20.48 -20.26
N HIS A 643 -33.36 19.28 -19.67
CA HIS A 643 -34.31 18.92 -18.61
C HIS A 643 -34.01 19.66 -17.31
N VAL A 644 -32.73 19.81 -16.94
CA VAL A 644 -32.35 20.62 -15.76
C VAL A 644 -32.75 22.09 -15.97
N ALA A 645 -32.52 22.64 -17.16
CA ALA A 645 -32.91 24.02 -17.46
C ALA A 645 -34.44 24.24 -17.51
N ALA A 646 -35.20 23.23 -17.93
CA ALA A 646 -36.66 23.33 -18.13
C ALA A 646 -37.46 23.57 -16.80
N GLY A 647 -37.05 22.91 -15.72
CA GLY A 647 -37.71 23.17 -14.44
C GLY A 647 -37.61 22.06 -13.39
N GLY A 648 -38.20 22.35 -12.22
CA GLY A 648 -38.18 21.44 -11.08
C GLY A 648 -38.93 20.13 -11.31
N GLU A 649 -40.01 20.14 -12.11
CA GLU A 649 -40.76 18.91 -12.43
C GLU A 649 -39.94 17.95 -13.28
N GLU A 650 -39.22 18.48 -14.25
CA GLU A 650 -38.29 17.67 -15.08
C GLU A 650 -37.15 17.08 -14.26
N ILE A 651 -36.57 17.86 -13.32
CA ILE A 651 -35.56 17.38 -12.38
C ILE A 651 -36.15 16.27 -11.49
N ASP A 652 -37.38 16.44 -11.02
CA ASP A 652 -38.08 15.41 -10.26
C ASP A 652 -38.22 14.11 -11.07
N ALA A 653 -38.65 14.22 -12.31
CA ALA A 653 -38.77 13.06 -13.21
C ALA A 653 -37.44 12.34 -13.41
N MET A 654 -36.35 13.10 -13.57
CA MET A 654 -35.00 12.55 -13.67
C MET A 654 -34.62 11.79 -12.38
N LEU A 655 -34.77 12.40 -11.21
CA LEU A 655 -34.48 11.75 -9.92
C LEU A 655 -35.35 10.51 -9.68
N TYR A 656 -36.63 10.54 -10.06
CA TYR A 656 -37.53 9.38 -10.00
C TYR A 656 -37.14 8.26 -10.96
N ALA A 657 -36.48 8.55 -12.08
CA ALA A 657 -35.98 7.56 -13.03
C ALA A 657 -34.63 6.99 -12.63
N LYS A 658 -33.80 7.74 -11.91
CA LYS A 658 -32.43 7.35 -11.55
C LYS A 658 -32.38 6.12 -10.63
N ARG A 659 -31.49 5.17 -10.97
CA ARG A 659 -31.19 3.95 -10.21
C ARG A 659 -29.70 3.68 -10.22
N PRO A 660 -29.09 3.34 -9.10
CA PRO A 660 -29.58 3.50 -7.72
C PRO A 660 -29.54 4.97 -7.26
N LEU A 661 -30.26 5.29 -6.16
CA LEU A 661 -30.08 6.55 -5.40
C LEU A 661 -29.20 6.25 -4.18
N MET A 662 -28.01 6.85 -4.12
CA MET A 662 -26.95 6.46 -3.18
C MET A 662 -26.53 7.56 -2.22
N SER A 663 -26.92 8.83 -2.43
CA SER A 663 -26.42 9.96 -1.64
C SER A 663 -26.68 9.79 -0.13
N ASP A 664 -27.86 9.35 0.25
CA ASP A 664 -28.23 9.15 1.65
C ASP A 664 -27.36 8.07 2.33
N ALA A 665 -27.10 6.96 1.62
CA ALA A 665 -26.24 5.87 2.11
C ALA A 665 -24.78 6.27 2.25
N MET A 666 -24.29 7.05 1.31
CA MET A 666 -22.87 7.31 1.14
C MET A 666 -22.39 8.57 1.83
N LEU A 667 -23.15 9.68 1.73
CA LEU A 667 -22.61 10.99 2.10
C LEU A 667 -23.29 11.66 3.29
N ARG A 668 -24.54 11.31 3.60
CA ARG A 668 -25.29 12.00 4.65
C ARG A 668 -24.57 12.10 5.98
N VAL A 669 -23.96 11.01 6.41
CA VAL A 669 -23.26 10.91 7.71
C VAL A 669 -22.16 11.96 7.88
N PHE A 670 -21.48 12.33 6.80
CA PHE A 670 -20.43 13.34 6.83
C PHE A 670 -21.03 14.73 7.08
N PHE A 671 -22.11 15.06 6.39
CA PHE A 671 -22.79 16.33 6.55
C PHE A 671 -23.49 16.46 7.92
N GLU A 672 -24.03 15.37 8.46
CA GLU A 672 -24.55 15.35 9.84
C GLU A 672 -23.42 15.59 10.87
N ALA A 673 -22.23 15.00 10.66
CA ALA A 673 -21.05 15.27 11.50
C ALA A 673 -20.58 16.73 11.37
N TYR A 674 -20.59 17.30 10.16
CA TYR A 674 -20.25 18.70 9.93
C TYR A 674 -21.27 19.64 10.61
N GLU A 675 -22.57 19.32 10.53
CA GLU A 675 -23.63 20.13 11.22
C GLU A 675 -23.45 20.11 12.74
N ILE A 676 -23.16 18.95 13.34
CA ILE A 676 -22.86 18.84 14.78
C ILE A 676 -21.70 19.75 15.16
N VAL A 677 -20.60 19.73 14.42
CA VAL A 677 -19.41 20.57 14.69
C VAL A 677 -19.75 22.05 14.47
N ALA A 678 -20.46 22.40 13.41
CA ALA A 678 -20.86 23.76 13.12
C ALA A 678 -21.81 24.33 14.21
N ASP A 679 -22.70 23.50 14.77
CA ASP A 679 -23.60 23.90 15.86
C ASP A 679 -22.83 24.12 17.17
N VAL A 680 -21.86 23.28 17.49
CA VAL A 680 -20.96 23.46 18.64
C VAL A 680 -20.13 24.73 18.49
N LEU A 681 -19.61 25.02 17.33
CA LEU A 681 -18.76 26.21 17.06
C LEU A 681 -19.50 27.51 17.27
N ARG A 682 -20.83 27.56 17.11
CA ARG A 682 -21.61 28.77 17.33
C ARG A 682 -21.44 29.33 18.74
N ASP A 683 -21.38 28.42 19.72
CA ASP A 683 -21.35 28.79 21.15
C ASP A 683 -19.90 28.63 21.73
N THR A 684 -18.90 28.36 20.88
CA THR A 684 -17.52 28.13 21.29
C THR A 684 -16.64 29.34 20.98
N PRO A 685 -15.70 29.73 21.86
CA PRO A 685 -14.72 30.78 21.59
C PRO A 685 -13.89 30.51 20.32
N PRO A 686 -13.29 31.58 19.73
CA PRO A 686 -12.26 31.38 18.70
C PRO A 686 -11.08 30.54 19.21
N ASP A 687 -10.30 29.94 18.31
CA ASP A 687 -9.10 29.17 18.61
C ASP A 687 -9.30 27.93 19.52
N VAL A 688 -10.53 27.40 19.57
CA VAL A 688 -10.83 26.16 20.30
C VAL A 688 -9.91 25.01 19.86
N SER A 689 -9.36 24.29 20.84
CA SER A 689 -8.49 23.15 20.56
C SER A 689 -9.26 22.00 19.90
N GLN A 690 -8.55 21.16 19.11
CA GLN A 690 -9.17 19.98 18.48
C GLN A 690 -9.77 19.02 19.52
N LYS A 691 -9.10 18.84 20.65
CA LYS A 691 -9.56 17.94 21.72
C LYS A 691 -10.86 18.44 22.33
N GLU A 692 -10.89 19.70 22.71
CA GLU A 692 -12.06 20.33 23.32
C GLU A 692 -13.27 20.33 22.36
N LEU A 693 -13.08 20.73 21.10
CA LEU A 693 -14.13 20.70 20.09
C LEU A 693 -14.68 19.27 19.89
N THR A 694 -13.81 18.26 19.88
CA THR A 694 -14.22 16.86 19.72
C THR A 694 -15.03 16.39 20.94
N GLU A 695 -14.62 16.72 22.15
CA GLU A 695 -15.34 16.36 23.39
C GLU A 695 -16.75 16.99 23.42
N LEU A 696 -16.86 18.28 23.10
CA LEU A 696 -18.13 18.98 23.01
C LEU A 696 -19.04 18.39 21.92
N ALA A 697 -18.48 18.12 20.74
CA ALA A 697 -19.21 17.53 19.62
C ALA A 697 -19.73 16.12 19.93
N LEU A 698 -18.96 15.29 20.67
CA LEU A 698 -19.43 13.99 21.14
C LEU A 698 -20.65 14.13 22.08
N GLY A 699 -20.64 15.13 22.99
CA GLY A 699 -21.72 15.39 23.90
C GLY A 699 -23.00 15.80 23.13
N VAL A 700 -22.88 16.83 22.27
CA VAL A 700 -23.98 17.34 21.45
C VAL A 700 -24.50 16.28 20.49
N GLY A 701 -23.59 15.53 19.84
CA GLY A 701 -23.96 14.46 18.91
C GLY A 701 -24.81 13.38 19.56
N ARG A 702 -24.44 12.92 20.76
CA ARG A 702 -25.24 11.93 21.53
C ARG A 702 -26.62 12.47 21.85
N GLN A 703 -26.73 13.76 22.20
CA GLN A 703 -28.04 14.42 22.42
C GLN A 703 -28.86 14.47 21.13
N TYR A 704 -28.23 14.72 19.96
CA TYR A 704 -28.91 14.75 18.67
C TYR A 704 -29.43 13.38 18.24
N VAL A 705 -28.69 12.32 18.51
CA VAL A 705 -29.17 10.95 18.33
C VAL A 705 -30.40 10.67 19.20
N ALA A 706 -30.32 11.03 20.50
CA ALA A 706 -31.42 10.81 21.42
C ALA A 706 -32.69 11.63 21.07
N GLN A 707 -32.52 12.79 20.41
CA GLN A 707 -33.63 13.67 19.93
C GLN A 707 -34.12 13.30 18.52
N GLY A 708 -33.49 12.31 17.84
CA GLY A 708 -33.79 11.98 16.45
C GLY A 708 -33.44 13.09 15.45
N ARG A 709 -32.52 14.00 15.79
CA ARG A 709 -32.04 15.08 14.91
C ARG A 709 -31.02 14.58 13.89
N VAL A 710 -30.28 13.55 14.22
CA VAL A 710 -29.46 12.77 13.31
C VAL A 710 -30.03 11.36 13.23
N ARG A 711 -29.89 10.70 12.09
CA ARG A 711 -30.60 9.45 11.81
C ARG A 711 -29.97 8.22 12.45
N SER A 712 -28.67 8.28 12.77
CA SER A 712 -27.93 7.14 13.30
C SER A 712 -26.86 7.61 14.31
N SER A 713 -26.21 6.66 14.99
CA SER A 713 -25.08 6.96 15.87
C SER A 713 -23.77 7.20 15.10
N GLU A 714 -23.72 6.87 13.82
CA GLU A 714 -22.50 6.92 12.99
C GLU A 714 -21.86 8.32 12.90
N PRO A 715 -22.61 9.45 12.73
CA PRO A 715 -22.02 10.78 12.67
C PRO A 715 -21.26 11.16 13.96
N VAL A 716 -21.61 10.54 15.10
CA VAL A 716 -21.01 10.82 16.41
C VAL A 716 -19.69 10.06 16.52
N SER A 717 -18.68 10.54 15.83
CA SER A 717 -17.40 9.88 15.65
C SER A 717 -16.23 10.84 15.84
N THR A 718 -15.27 10.47 16.69
CA THR A 718 -14.03 11.22 16.88
C THR A 718 -13.25 11.42 15.57
N LEU A 719 -13.36 10.45 14.66
CA LEU A 719 -12.69 10.49 13.37
C LEU A 719 -13.36 11.47 12.40
N LEU A 720 -14.71 11.46 12.33
CA LEU A 720 -15.47 12.39 11.50
C LEU A 720 -15.37 13.82 12.02
N PHE A 721 -15.39 14.03 13.33
CA PHE A 721 -15.22 15.36 13.91
C PHE A 721 -13.80 15.92 13.69
N ALA A 722 -12.78 15.07 13.64
CA ALA A 722 -11.44 15.51 13.27
C ALA A 722 -11.38 16.04 11.81
N THR A 723 -12.11 15.41 10.88
CA THR A 723 -12.23 15.91 9.49
C THR A 723 -13.13 17.14 9.43
N ALA A 724 -14.26 17.13 10.12
CA ALA A 724 -15.16 18.30 10.19
C ALA A 724 -14.43 19.55 10.67
N ARG A 725 -13.50 19.40 11.65
CA ARG A 725 -12.65 20.51 12.09
C ARG A 725 -11.75 21.04 10.97
N GLN A 726 -11.23 20.18 10.11
CA GLN A 726 -10.44 20.64 8.94
C GLN A 726 -11.32 21.43 7.97
N VAL A 727 -12.56 20.98 7.73
CA VAL A 727 -13.53 21.70 6.90
C VAL A 727 -13.79 23.09 7.45
N VAL A 728 -14.15 23.21 8.74
CA VAL A 728 -14.45 24.52 9.35
C VAL A 728 -13.21 25.42 9.45
N ALA A 729 -12.02 24.86 9.59
CA ALA A 729 -10.76 25.60 9.54
C ALA A 729 -10.47 26.15 8.14
N ASP A 730 -10.70 25.37 7.11
CA ASP A 730 -10.57 25.77 5.70
C ASP A 730 -11.57 26.86 5.28
N GLN A 731 -12.71 26.89 5.96
CA GLN A 731 -13.74 27.94 5.80
C GLN A 731 -13.48 29.16 6.69
N ASP A 732 -12.33 29.27 7.35
CA ASP A 732 -11.93 30.32 8.30
C ASP A 732 -12.95 30.54 9.43
N LEU A 733 -13.54 29.48 9.98
CA LEU A 733 -14.55 29.52 11.03
C LEU A 733 -13.99 29.31 12.45
N ILE A 734 -12.66 29.18 12.58
CA ILE A 734 -11.98 28.95 13.87
C ILE A 734 -11.22 30.18 14.31
N ALA A 735 -10.47 30.82 13.44
CA ALA A 735 -9.64 31.98 13.77
C ALA A 735 -10.51 33.21 14.14
N PRO A 736 -10.03 34.08 15.06
CA PRO A 736 -10.73 35.28 15.43
C PRO A 736 -11.00 36.21 14.23
N ALA A 737 -12.24 36.64 14.04
CA ALA A 737 -12.64 37.62 13.03
C ALA A 737 -13.84 38.40 13.50
N SER A 738 -14.04 39.63 13.04
CA SER A 738 -15.15 40.52 13.44
C SER A 738 -16.53 40.00 13.01
N ASP A 739 -16.59 39.26 11.89
CA ASP A 739 -17.75 38.65 11.26
C ASP A 739 -17.93 37.14 11.58
N LEU A 740 -17.10 36.60 12.50
CA LEU A 740 -17.01 35.15 12.75
C LEU A 740 -18.40 34.54 13.12
N THR A 741 -19.19 35.22 13.94
CA THR A 741 -20.51 34.72 14.35
C THR A 741 -21.46 34.65 13.16
N GLU A 742 -21.44 35.64 12.29
CA GLU A 742 -22.26 35.65 11.07
C GLU A 742 -21.86 34.54 10.13
N ARG A 743 -20.56 34.38 9.87
CA ARG A 743 -20.01 33.31 9.01
C ARG A 743 -20.35 31.91 9.55
N ARG A 744 -20.21 31.68 10.86
CA ARG A 744 -20.59 30.40 11.50
C ARG A 744 -22.09 30.12 11.34
N THR A 745 -22.94 31.16 11.48
CA THR A 745 -24.38 31.04 11.30
C THR A 745 -24.74 30.73 9.85
N ALA A 746 -24.13 31.41 8.90
CA ALA A 746 -24.34 31.18 7.47
C ALA A 746 -23.90 29.75 7.06
N PHE A 747 -22.73 29.31 7.49
CA PHE A 747 -22.24 27.96 7.21
C PHE A 747 -23.16 26.86 7.77
N ARG A 748 -23.64 27.04 8.99
CA ARG A 748 -24.62 26.11 9.57
C ARG A 748 -25.93 26.08 8.78
N ALA A 749 -26.44 27.25 8.31
CA ALA A 749 -27.63 27.32 7.48
C ALA A 749 -27.41 26.59 6.13
N GLU A 750 -26.25 26.75 5.53
CA GLU A 750 -25.83 26.00 4.32
C GLU A 750 -25.89 24.48 4.53
N LEU A 751 -25.26 23.96 5.58
CA LEU A 751 -25.27 22.52 5.89
C LEU A 751 -26.70 21.99 6.07
N ARG A 752 -27.59 22.76 6.72
CA ARG A 752 -29.01 22.40 6.87
C ARG A 752 -29.74 22.36 5.54
N ASN A 753 -29.43 23.25 4.62
CA ASN A 753 -29.97 23.21 3.27
C ASN A 753 -29.54 21.93 2.55
N ILE A 754 -28.28 21.58 2.62
CA ILE A 754 -27.77 20.33 2.05
C ILE A 754 -28.45 19.10 2.68
N LEU A 755 -28.68 19.11 4.01
CA LEU A 755 -29.38 18.02 4.68
C LEU A 755 -30.86 17.90 4.23
N ARG A 756 -31.52 19.02 3.88
CA ARG A 756 -32.87 19.00 3.25
C ARG A 756 -32.85 18.39 1.86
N ASP A 757 -31.80 18.62 1.09
CA ASP A 757 -31.63 17.96 -0.21
C ASP A 757 -31.47 16.42 -0.05
N PHE A 758 -30.73 15.97 0.97
CA PHE A 758 -30.70 14.54 1.34
C PHE A 758 -32.07 13.99 1.72
N ASP A 759 -32.83 14.71 2.52
CA ASP A 759 -34.19 14.28 2.92
C ASP A 759 -35.10 14.10 1.71
N TYR A 760 -34.97 14.99 0.73
CA TYR A 760 -35.72 14.93 -0.51
C TYR A 760 -35.35 13.69 -1.34
N VAL A 761 -34.07 13.47 -1.59
CA VAL A 761 -33.61 12.28 -2.33
C VAL A 761 -33.98 10.98 -1.60
N ALA A 762 -33.82 10.93 -0.28
CA ALA A 762 -34.21 9.79 0.54
C ALA A 762 -35.72 9.49 0.48
N LYS A 763 -36.57 10.53 0.36
CA LYS A 763 -38.02 10.36 0.16
C LYS A 763 -38.32 9.69 -1.19
N ILE A 764 -37.66 10.11 -2.26
CA ILE A 764 -37.77 9.49 -3.59
C ILE A 764 -37.33 8.02 -3.52
N ALA A 765 -36.16 7.72 -2.93
CA ALA A 765 -35.68 6.37 -2.80
C ALA A 765 -36.67 5.45 -2.06
N ARG A 766 -37.26 5.92 -0.96
CA ARG A 766 -38.31 5.18 -0.23
C ARG A 766 -39.57 4.93 -1.07
N ASN A 767 -39.99 5.90 -1.86
CA ASN A 767 -41.14 5.75 -2.75
C ASN A 767 -40.86 4.73 -3.84
N GLN A 768 -39.70 4.75 -4.44
CA GLN A 768 -39.25 3.77 -5.42
C GLN A 768 -39.25 2.34 -4.82
N PHE A 769 -38.71 2.17 -3.61
CA PHE A 769 -38.69 0.90 -2.91
C PHE A 769 -40.10 0.36 -2.66
N ARG A 770 -41.03 1.21 -2.13
CA ARG A 770 -42.43 0.83 -1.88
C ARG A 770 -43.19 0.46 -3.16
N ALA A 771 -42.99 1.20 -4.26
CA ALA A 771 -43.62 0.91 -5.53
C ALA A 771 -43.21 -0.47 -6.06
N ARG A 772 -41.96 -0.82 -5.93
CA ARG A 772 -41.43 -2.16 -6.32
C ARG A 772 -42.01 -3.28 -5.45
N GLU A 773 -42.12 -3.06 -4.14
CA GLU A 773 -42.75 -4.05 -3.25
C GLU A 773 -44.22 -4.32 -3.65
N SER A 774 -44.94 -3.28 -3.97
CA SER A 774 -46.33 -3.40 -4.41
C SER A 774 -46.45 -4.20 -5.71
N GLN A 775 -45.59 -3.95 -6.68
CA GLN A 775 -45.51 -4.70 -7.94
C GLN A 775 -45.16 -6.19 -7.73
N ALA A 776 -44.16 -6.46 -6.84
CA ALA A 776 -43.75 -7.80 -6.51
C ALA A 776 -44.88 -8.60 -5.81
N ARG A 777 -45.67 -7.95 -4.96
CA ARG A 777 -46.84 -8.55 -4.30
C ARG A 777 -47.96 -8.84 -5.27
N GLN A 778 -48.25 -7.93 -6.22
CA GLN A 778 -49.27 -8.12 -7.26
C GLN A 778 -48.92 -9.23 -8.24
N GLY A 779 -47.61 -9.40 -8.57
CA GLY A 779 -47.12 -10.49 -9.41
C GLY A 779 -47.15 -11.88 -8.75
N ARG A 780 -47.32 -11.94 -7.41
CA ARG A 780 -47.46 -13.18 -6.63
C ARG A 780 -48.91 -13.52 -6.24
N SER A 781 -49.91 -12.85 -6.86
CA SER A 781 -51.32 -13.16 -6.62
C SER A 781 -51.64 -14.61 -7.07
N PRO A 782 -52.43 -15.38 -6.29
CA PRO A 782 -52.64 -16.82 -6.55
C PRO A 782 -53.27 -17.18 -7.90
N ASP A 783 -53.90 -16.21 -8.57
CA ASP A 783 -54.65 -16.47 -9.81
C ASP A 783 -53.79 -16.84 -11.03
N LYS A 784 -52.47 -16.75 -10.94
CA LYS A 784 -51.56 -17.23 -12.00
C LYS A 784 -50.99 -18.64 -11.80
N ALA A 785 -51.14 -19.24 -10.62
CA ALA A 785 -50.69 -20.57 -10.37
C ALA A 785 -51.63 -21.67 -10.90
N GLU A 786 -52.92 -21.36 -11.10
CA GLU A 786 -53.92 -22.31 -11.68
C GLU A 786 -53.93 -22.37 -13.19
N SER A 787 -53.40 -21.35 -13.88
CA SER A 787 -53.39 -21.34 -15.37
C SER A 787 -52.15 -22.03 -15.98
N GLN A 788 -51.22 -22.51 -15.20
CA GLN A 788 -50.05 -23.30 -15.68
C GLN A 788 -50.13 -24.79 -15.28
N ALA A 789 -51.23 -25.19 -14.65
CA ALA A 789 -51.49 -26.59 -14.28
C ALA A 789 -52.69 -27.21 -15.07
N GLN A 790 -53.11 -26.59 -16.17
CA GLN A 790 -54.01 -27.16 -17.20
C GLN A 790 -53.18 -27.33 -18.54
#